data_c82cef31c3a018faa030883aa228b735
#
_entry.id   c82cef31c3a018faa030883aa228b735
#
_cell.length_a   1.000
_cell.length_b   1.000
_cell.length_c   1.000
_cell.angle_alpha   90.00
_cell.angle_beta   90.00
_cell.angle_gamma   90.00
#
_symmetry.space_group_name_H-M   'P 1'
#
loop_
_entity.id
_entity.type
_entity.pdbx_description
1 polymer ?
#
loop_
_entity_poly.entity_id
_entity_poly.type
_entity_poly.pdbx_seq_one_letter_code
_entity_poly.pdbx_strand_id
1 'polypeptide(L)'
;MIDKSVKADFDVNSVATRKDRYVYEHFSEQTKPNLVLLARQLHARSYMGEGFVYNEAVDDDGTMANDIDKARGDSVKYYIGYEPKDDEHVPVSTLRKISLQGGETIEDLPGYQLSKNELYEEERDWLASIAPRRIQEISSFGHIPESPSTSGLELLRTVLQDSIGSDEIWFFTMVSEKYNTLVNLFGPEAVRKIGESISIDDPRVADVTLIPAIVVPSIFFQQVHDAVLDESVPAKRRRRIGVLTNFTEGLTEAQMGSDVYQLTRCSNETVDTKKDDFNIGEYIRKQPGYNVSSEWQSPTAFDLNIDADKLALKELLDGGNVHSIHDTFEASELFEYQHPLEQNNALLQKEFSDDIKARREKIGAWFHYPWSRSLVHLPNKSDYQSLRTLRNRNIITNEEQSVLLSARPLIAGMSVGSNVVEQLIHSGIGGSYTLADFDTLSLSNLNRIHAGVSQVSEDKIDIIARKISELDPYINQIHMRQGVTRNSLEALPELPSIIFDEVDDLCVKALLREYAQKNRIPLVMATDVGETSIIDIERHDIENVRPFNSRLSRETIEWMLSGKLTDADKKKITAKLIGLGNASIRLLSSIVDETVTGTPQLGPTASIGGGLAAIVTRDILLGLKVNSGRKVLKARKQLNLSSQSTVQESLSTIQEYFSKR
;
A
#
# COMPACT_ATOMS: atom_id res chain seq x y z
N MET A 1 -17.59 -45.15 20.50
CA MET A 1 -17.77 -44.90 21.96
C MET A 1 -16.39 -44.62 22.51
N ILE A 2 -16.14 -43.41 22.97
CA ILE A 2 -14.87 -43.11 23.64
C ILE A 2 -14.80 -43.95 24.91
N ASP A 3 -13.71 -44.68 25.09
CA ASP A 3 -13.50 -45.49 26.31
C ASP A 3 -13.43 -44.55 27.52
N LYS A 4 -14.42 -44.65 28.41
CA LYS A 4 -14.50 -43.86 29.64
C LYS A 4 -13.46 -44.22 30.69
N SER A 5 -12.57 -45.20 30.42
CA SER A 5 -11.57 -45.70 31.38
C SER A 5 -10.28 -44.89 31.42
N VAL A 6 -10.05 -43.97 30.49
CA VAL A 6 -8.88 -43.10 30.50
C VAL A 6 -9.16 -41.92 31.40
N LYS A 7 -9.00 -42.10 32.72
CA LYS A 7 -8.90 -40.99 33.67
C LYS A 7 -7.50 -40.38 33.53
N ALA A 8 -7.44 -39.19 33.02
CA ALA A 8 -6.20 -38.42 33.06
C ALA A 8 -5.89 -37.99 34.50
N ASP A 9 -4.75 -38.41 35.03
CA ASP A 9 -4.19 -37.83 36.26
C ASP A 9 -3.73 -36.42 35.93
N PHE A 10 -4.57 -35.46 36.26
CA PHE A 10 -4.32 -34.06 36.02
C PHE A 10 -3.53 -33.42 37.16
N ASP A 11 -2.37 -32.86 36.87
CA ASP A 11 -1.73 -31.89 37.75
C ASP A 11 -2.27 -30.49 37.40
N VAL A 12 -3.30 -30.06 38.08
CA VAL A 12 -4.03 -28.80 37.86
C VAL A 12 -3.18 -27.54 38.14
N ASN A 13 -1.96 -27.70 38.64
CA ASN A 13 -1.14 -26.59 39.12
C ASN A 13 -0.19 -25.98 38.08
N SER A 14 -0.08 -26.54 36.87
CA SER A 14 0.93 -26.08 35.94
C SER A 14 0.49 -25.00 34.93
N VAL A 15 -0.79 -24.79 34.60
CA VAL A 15 -1.22 -23.80 33.57
C VAL A 15 -2.68 -23.34 33.77
N ALA A 16 -3.07 -22.82 34.91
CA ALA A 16 -4.39 -22.19 35.02
C ALA A 16 -4.31 -20.80 35.63
N THR A 17 -4.36 -19.78 34.83
CA THR A 17 -4.85 -18.47 35.29
C THR A 17 -6.38 -18.54 35.39
N ARG A 18 -6.95 -18.15 36.51
CA ARG A 18 -8.36 -18.25 36.93
C ARG A 18 -9.42 -17.61 35.99
N LYS A 19 -9.12 -17.32 34.75
CA LYS A 19 -10.01 -16.65 33.77
C LYS A 19 -10.34 -17.47 32.53
N ASP A 20 -9.62 -18.55 32.25
CA ASP A 20 -9.84 -19.31 31.02
C ASP A 20 -10.93 -20.36 31.22
N ARG A 21 -11.91 -20.36 30.30
CA ARG A 21 -13.04 -21.31 30.27
C ARG A 21 -12.63 -22.74 29.90
N TYR A 22 -11.47 -22.87 29.25
CA TYR A 22 -10.95 -24.14 28.75
C TYR A 22 -9.54 -24.39 29.29
N VAL A 23 -9.21 -25.68 29.46
CA VAL A 23 -7.87 -26.14 29.84
C VAL A 23 -7.24 -26.80 28.64
N TYR A 24 -5.95 -26.56 28.40
CA TYR A 24 -5.22 -27.05 27.23
C TYR A 24 -3.99 -27.84 27.66
N GLU A 25 -3.69 -28.93 26.93
CA GLU A 25 -2.50 -29.73 27.14
C GLU A 25 -1.85 -30.06 25.79
N HIS A 26 -0.52 -30.04 25.72
CA HIS A 26 0.26 -30.49 24.56
C HIS A 26 1.17 -31.67 24.93
N PHE A 27 1.33 -32.59 23.99
CA PHE A 27 2.07 -33.82 24.20
C PHE A 27 2.49 -34.45 22.86
N SER A 28 3.39 -35.46 22.93
CA SER A 28 3.82 -36.24 21.78
C SER A 28 3.57 -37.73 22.02
N GLU A 29 3.77 -38.56 20.97
CA GLU A 29 3.68 -40.02 21.04
C GLU A 29 4.65 -40.59 22.08
N GLN A 30 5.83 -39.98 22.28
CA GLN A 30 6.82 -40.45 23.25
C GLN A 30 6.45 -40.07 24.69
N THR A 31 5.80 -38.94 24.89
CA THR A 31 5.49 -38.41 26.23
C THR A 31 4.19 -39.00 26.79
N LYS A 32 3.12 -39.00 25.99
CA LYS A 32 1.78 -39.44 26.41
C LYS A 32 1.00 -40.17 25.28
N PRO A 33 1.34 -41.40 24.91
CA PRO A 33 0.74 -42.12 23.77
C PRO A 33 -0.79 -42.29 23.88
N ASN A 34 -1.33 -42.46 25.09
CA ASN A 34 -2.78 -42.60 25.28
C ASN A 34 -3.54 -41.28 24.95
N LEU A 35 -2.94 -40.13 25.20
CA LEU A 35 -3.54 -38.85 24.84
C LEU A 35 -3.41 -38.54 23.33
N VAL A 36 -2.37 -39.06 22.67
CA VAL A 36 -2.27 -39.03 21.22
C VAL A 36 -3.40 -39.82 20.58
N LEU A 37 -3.70 -41.02 21.09
CA LEU A 37 -4.84 -41.80 20.63
C LEU A 37 -6.15 -41.02 20.81
N LEU A 38 -6.35 -40.40 21.96
CA LEU A 38 -7.52 -39.54 22.23
C LEU A 38 -7.62 -38.38 21.26
N ALA A 39 -6.51 -37.66 20.99
CA ALA A 39 -6.50 -36.57 20.04
C ALA A 39 -6.89 -36.99 18.62
N ARG A 40 -6.39 -38.16 18.18
CA ARG A 40 -6.74 -38.78 16.89
C ARG A 40 -8.21 -39.17 16.81
N GLN A 41 -8.76 -39.72 17.87
CA GLN A 41 -10.19 -40.07 17.97
C GLN A 41 -11.07 -38.82 17.91
N LEU A 42 -10.69 -37.73 18.59
CA LEU A 42 -11.37 -36.44 18.51
C LEU A 42 -11.35 -35.84 17.10
N HIS A 43 -10.21 -35.95 16.41
CA HIS A 43 -10.08 -35.51 15.05
C HIS A 43 -11.02 -36.27 14.11
N ALA A 44 -10.99 -37.63 14.14
CA ALA A 44 -11.87 -38.46 13.34
C ALA A 44 -13.35 -38.14 13.61
N ARG A 45 -13.72 -37.99 14.88
CA ARG A 45 -15.10 -37.64 15.27
C ARG A 45 -15.53 -36.24 14.78
N SER A 46 -14.64 -35.24 14.83
CA SER A 46 -14.90 -33.92 14.30
C SER A 46 -15.20 -33.97 12.80
N TYR A 47 -14.36 -34.68 12.05
CA TYR A 47 -14.49 -34.72 10.58
C TYR A 47 -15.70 -35.55 10.12
N MET A 48 -16.04 -36.64 10.83
CA MET A 48 -17.30 -37.35 10.58
C MET A 48 -18.52 -36.51 10.92
N GLY A 49 -18.49 -35.79 12.05
CA GLY A 49 -19.59 -34.94 12.49
C GLY A 49 -19.82 -33.75 11.58
N GLU A 50 -18.78 -33.25 10.92
CA GLU A 50 -18.85 -32.19 9.90
C GLU A 50 -19.15 -32.75 8.48
N GLY A 51 -19.21 -34.08 8.32
CA GLY A 51 -19.51 -34.73 7.04
C GLY A 51 -18.36 -34.76 6.04
N PHE A 52 -17.12 -34.54 6.48
CA PHE A 52 -15.94 -34.53 5.60
C PHE A 52 -15.41 -35.93 5.30
N VAL A 53 -15.63 -36.89 6.18
CA VAL A 53 -15.22 -38.28 6.00
C VAL A 53 -16.36 -39.26 6.36
N TYR A 54 -16.37 -40.40 5.73
CA TYR A 54 -17.33 -41.48 6.02
C TYR A 54 -16.78 -42.46 7.07
N ASN A 55 -17.66 -43.29 7.63
CA ASN A 55 -17.28 -44.25 8.66
C ASN A 55 -16.18 -45.23 8.21
N GLU A 56 -16.12 -45.55 6.92
CA GLU A 56 -15.13 -46.43 6.31
C GLU A 56 -13.71 -45.86 6.34
N ALA A 57 -13.54 -44.55 6.60
CA ALA A 57 -12.24 -43.92 6.77
C ALA A 57 -11.68 -44.04 8.19
N VAL A 58 -12.45 -44.60 9.13
CA VAL A 58 -12.09 -44.69 10.54
C VAL A 58 -11.80 -46.16 10.90
N ASP A 59 -10.64 -46.39 11.48
CA ASP A 59 -10.18 -47.69 11.92
C ASP A 59 -10.91 -48.21 13.19
N ASP A 60 -10.72 -49.48 13.53
CA ASP A 60 -11.35 -50.13 14.70
C ASP A 60 -11.03 -49.43 16.04
N ASP A 61 -9.91 -48.73 16.14
CA ASP A 61 -9.51 -47.95 17.30
C ASP A 61 -10.15 -46.54 17.35
N GLY A 62 -10.97 -46.22 16.37
CA GLY A 62 -11.68 -44.92 16.27
C GLY A 62 -10.83 -43.80 15.73
N THR A 63 -9.71 -44.06 15.05
CA THR A 63 -8.82 -43.08 14.44
C THR A 63 -8.83 -43.22 12.92
N MET A 64 -8.40 -42.15 12.22
CA MET A 64 -8.07 -42.23 10.80
C MET A 64 -6.60 -42.67 10.66
N ALA A 65 -6.29 -43.52 9.67
CA ALA A 65 -4.95 -44.07 9.45
C ALA A 65 -3.89 -42.96 9.36
N ASN A 66 -2.86 -43.04 10.18
CA ASN A 66 -1.77 -42.04 10.19
C ASN A 66 -0.47 -42.64 10.76
N ASP A 67 0.29 -43.33 9.90
CA ASP A 67 1.56 -43.97 10.29
C ASP A 67 2.74 -42.99 10.41
N ILE A 68 2.55 -41.76 9.93
CA ILE A 68 3.63 -40.74 9.85
C ILE A 68 4.08 -40.29 11.25
N ASP A 69 3.16 -40.18 12.19
CA ASP A 69 3.46 -39.64 13.52
C ASP A 69 4.34 -40.59 14.36
N LYS A 70 4.20 -41.90 14.20
CA LYS A 70 5.03 -42.87 14.90
C LYS A 70 6.51 -42.79 14.51
N ALA A 71 6.78 -42.44 13.25
CA ALA A 71 8.14 -42.31 12.74
C ALA A 71 8.81 -41.02 13.20
N ARG A 72 8.03 -39.98 13.52
CA ARG A 72 8.54 -38.61 13.78
C ARG A 72 8.71 -38.28 15.28
N GLY A 73 8.16 -39.06 16.18
CA GLY A 73 8.34 -38.90 17.63
C GLY A 73 8.00 -37.50 18.15
N ASP A 74 8.92 -36.86 18.87
CA ASP A 74 8.70 -35.56 19.51
C ASP A 74 8.59 -34.35 18.53
N SER A 75 8.85 -34.56 17.25
CA SER A 75 8.62 -33.51 16.23
C SER A 75 7.14 -33.34 15.89
N VAL A 76 6.28 -34.24 16.35
CA VAL A 76 4.83 -34.15 16.24
C VAL A 76 4.23 -33.89 17.62
N LYS A 77 3.61 -32.74 17.78
CA LYS A 77 2.92 -32.32 18.99
C LYS A 77 1.41 -32.33 18.77
N TYR A 78 0.69 -32.85 19.71
CA TYR A 78 -0.76 -32.77 19.77
C TYR A 78 -1.20 -31.80 20.87
N TYR A 79 -2.28 -31.12 20.61
CA TYR A 79 -2.93 -30.20 21.53
C TYR A 79 -4.38 -30.67 21.69
N ILE A 80 -4.85 -30.77 22.94
CA ILE A 80 -6.25 -31.07 23.27
C ILE A 80 -6.80 -29.90 24.11
N GLY A 81 -7.98 -29.43 23.73
CA GLY A 81 -8.76 -28.49 24.54
C GLY A 81 -9.86 -29.22 25.29
N TYR A 82 -10.01 -28.89 26.56
CA TYR A 82 -10.97 -29.51 27.46
C TYR A 82 -11.99 -28.48 27.97
N GLU A 83 -13.26 -28.85 27.98
CA GLU A 83 -14.33 -28.03 28.55
C GLU A 83 -14.70 -28.58 29.96
N PRO A 84 -14.81 -27.74 31.01
CA PRO A 84 -15.31 -28.18 32.31
C PRO A 84 -16.80 -28.50 32.24
N LYS A 85 -17.16 -29.71 32.66
CA LYS A 85 -18.54 -30.19 32.71
C LYS A 85 -18.73 -31.06 33.94
N ASP A 86 -19.61 -30.70 34.87
CA ASP A 86 -19.99 -31.47 36.05
C ASP A 86 -18.77 -31.98 36.88
N ASP A 87 -17.83 -31.11 37.20
CA ASP A 87 -16.56 -31.38 37.91
C ASP A 87 -15.54 -32.27 37.13
N GLU A 88 -15.79 -32.54 35.86
CA GLU A 88 -14.85 -33.23 34.96
C GLU A 88 -14.42 -32.30 33.80
N HIS A 89 -13.21 -32.54 33.28
CA HIS A 89 -12.72 -31.88 32.06
C HIS A 89 -12.95 -32.82 30.87
N VAL A 90 -13.84 -32.41 29.96
CA VAL A 90 -14.21 -33.20 28.79
C VAL A 90 -13.40 -32.70 27.58
N PRO A 91 -12.66 -33.61 26.87
CA PRO A 91 -11.93 -33.24 25.67
C PRO A 91 -12.90 -32.88 24.54
N VAL A 92 -12.75 -31.68 23.94
CA VAL A 92 -13.71 -31.14 22.98
C VAL A 92 -13.07 -30.63 21.69
N SER A 93 -11.77 -30.40 21.65
CA SER A 93 -11.07 -29.93 20.46
C SER A 93 -9.66 -30.48 20.36
N THR A 94 -9.11 -30.54 19.15
CA THR A 94 -7.77 -31.06 18.88
C THR A 94 -7.08 -30.31 17.75
N LEU A 95 -5.74 -30.30 17.81
CA LEU A 95 -4.87 -29.75 16.77
C LEU A 95 -3.55 -30.51 16.79
N ARG A 96 -2.94 -30.71 15.61
CA ARG A 96 -1.62 -31.33 15.44
C ARG A 96 -0.66 -30.37 14.83
N LYS A 97 0.54 -30.24 15.41
CA LYS A 97 1.65 -29.43 14.90
C LYS A 97 2.82 -30.36 14.57
N ILE A 98 3.33 -30.29 13.35
CA ILE A 98 4.49 -31.06 12.87
C ILE A 98 5.64 -30.08 12.61
N SER A 99 6.77 -30.35 13.26
CA SER A 99 8.02 -29.60 13.08
C SER A 99 9.00 -30.39 12.22
N LEU A 100 9.77 -29.70 11.38
CA LEU A 100 10.85 -30.32 10.61
C LEU A 100 12.06 -30.57 11.50
N GLN A 101 12.65 -31.77 11.37
CA GLN A 101 13.86 -32.19 12.08
C GLN A 101 15.13 -31.78 11.31
N GLY A 102 16.30 -31.90 11.97
CA GLY A 102 17.58 -31.62 11.32
C GLY A 102 17.82 -32.52 10.10
N GLY A 103 18.00 -31.90 8.95
CA GLY A 103 18.18 -32.57 7.65
C GLY A 103 16.91 -32.79 6.84
N GLU A 104 15.72 -32.53 7.41
CA GLU A 104 14.46 -32.51 6.67
C GLU A 104 14.24 -31.19 5.94
N THR A 105 13.44 -31.23 4.89
CA THR A 105 13.01 -30.10 4.09
C THR A 105 11.49 -30.00 4.11
N ILE A 106 10.92 -28.94 3.53
CA ILE A 106 9.46 -28.81 3.39
C ILE A 106 8.83 -30.02 2.66
N GLU A 107 9.58 -30.68 1.81
CA GLU A 107 9.13 -31.87 1.09
C GLU A 107 8.79 -33.05 2.01
N ASP A 108 9.27 -33.04 3.23
CA ASP A 108 9.00 -34.06 4.21
C ASP A 108 7.70 -33.84 5.01
N LEU A 109 7.01 -32.69 4.77
CA LEU A 109 5.71 -32.42 5.38
C LEU A 109 4.56 -33.08 4.59
N PRO A 110 3.66 -33.81 5.27
CA PRO A 110 2.56 -34.52 4.61
C PRO A 110 1.63 -33.62 3.80
N GLY A 111 1.26 -32.48 4.35
CA GLY A 111 0.39 -31.53 3.67
C GLY A 111 1.04 -30.88 2.47
N TYR A 112 2.36 -30.63 2.53
CA TYR A 112 3.10 -30.15 1.38
C TYR A 112 3.16 -31.20 0.26
N GLN A 113 3.42 -32.46 0.58
CA GLN A 113 3.41 -33.55 -0.40
C GLN A 113 2.06 -33.68 -1.11
N LEU A 114 0.97 -33.47 -0.37
CA LEU A 114 -0.39 -33.50 -0.92
C LEU A 114 -0.66 -32.34 -1.87
N SER A 115 -0.08 -31.17 -1.62
CA SER A 115 -0.43 -29.91 -2.29
C SER A 115 0.63 -29.38 -3.27
N LYS A 116 1.83 -29.94 -3.29
CA LYS A 116 3.00 -29.38 -4.00
C LYS A 116 2.81 -29.09 -5.49
N ASN A 117 2.00 -29.90 -6.18
CA ASN A 117 1.72 -29.74 -7.59
C ASN A 117 0.74 -28.60 -7.89
N GLU A 118 -0.08 -28.23 -6.89
CA GLU A 118 -1.12 -27.21 -6.98
C GLU A 118 -0.66 -25.86 -6.39
N LEU A 119 0.53 -25.81 -5.78
CA LEU A 119 1.10 -24.57 -5.28
C LEU A 119 1.47 -23.65 -6.45
N TYR A 120 1.22 -22.35 -6.29
CA TYR A 120 1.72 -21.35 -7.21
C TYR A 120 3.26 -21.39 -7.25
N GLU A 121 3.85 -21.22 -8.43
CA GLU A 121 5.29 -21.37 -8.64
C GLU A 121 6.12 -20.46 -7.71
N GLU A 122 5.74 -19.20 -7.64
CA GLU A 122 6.38 -18.22 -6.76
C GLU A 122 6.31 -18.61 -5.27
N GLU A 123 5.18 -19.17 -4.84
CA GLU A 123 4.98 -19.58 -3.44
C GLU A 123 5.76 -20.85 -3.11
N ARG A 124 5.90 -21.76 -4.04
CA ARG A 124 6.72 -22.97 -3.91
C ARG A 124 8.20 -22.62 -3.76
N ASP A 125 8.69 -21.74 -4.64
CA ASP A 125 10.08 -21.27 -4.60
C ASP A 125 10.37 -20.50 -3.31
N TRP A 126 9.44 -19.65 -2.90
CA TRP A 126 9.53 -18.93 -1.64
C TRP A 126 9.58 -19.87 -0.42
N LEU A 127 8.68 -20.83 -0.33
CA LEU A 127 8.67 -21.83 0.75
C LEU A 127 9.97 -22.65 0.78
N ALA A 128 10.50 -23.04 -0.37
CA ALA A 128 11.76 -23.77 -0.47
C ALA A 128 12.98 -22.92 -0.03
N SER A 129 12.87 -21.60 -0.11
CA SER A 129 13.93 -20.67 0.33
C SER A 129 13.95 -20.44 1.85
N ILE A 130 12.89 -20.81 2.55
CA ILE A 130 12.76 -20.60 4.00
C ILE A 130 13.53 -21.69 4.76
N ALA A 131 14.22 -21.27 5.83
CA ALA A 131 14.89 -22.23 6.71
C ALA A 131 13.89 -23.25 7.26
N PRO A 132 14.16 -24.58 7.11
CA PRO A 132 13.18 -25.63 7.47
C PRO A 132 12.64 -25.51 8.90
N ARG A 133 13.48 -25.15 9.87
CA ARG A 133 13.08 -24.96 11.29
C ARG A 133 11.96 -23.93 11.49
N ARG A 134 11.75 -23.03 10.53
CA ARG A 134 10.71 -21.98 10.57
C ARG A 134 9.36 -22.48 10.08
N ILE A 135 9.33 -23.57 9.31
CA ILE A 135 8.10 -24.08 8.72
C ILE A 135 7.52 -25.15 9.64
N GLN A 136 6.27 -24.96 10.00
CA GLN A 136 5.49 -25.88 10.83
C GLN A 136 4.23 -26.27 10.05
N GLU A 137 3.91 -27.54 9.98
CA GLU A 137 2.60 -27.96 9.46
C GLU A 137 1.59 -28.04 10.60
N ILE A 138 0.46 -27.39 10.41
CA ILE A 138 -0.69 -27.47 11.30
C ILE A 138 -1.77 -28.29 10.61
N SER A 139 -2.20 -29.34 11.28
CA SER A 139 -3.20 -30.26 10.75
C SER A 139 -4.08 -30.85 11.86
N SER A 140 -5.01 -31.70 11.49
CA SER A 140 -5.93 -32.34 12.44
C SER A 140 -6.67 -31.35 13.36
N PHE A 141 -6.97 -30.15 12.82
CA PHE A 141 -7.69 -29.11 13.55
C PHE A 141 -9.19 -29.42 13.54
N GLY A 142 -9.78 -29.65 14.70
CA GLY A 142 -11.18 -29.94 14.82
C GLY A 142 -11.75 -29.76 16.22
N HIS A 143 -13.07 -29.74 16.31
CA HIS A 143 -13.83 -29.77 17.56
C HIS A 143 -15.03 -30.69 17.43
N ILE A 144 -15.49 -31.25 18.52
CA ILE A 144 -16.66 -32.15 18.48
C ILE A 144 -17.95 -31.35 18.24
N PRO A 145 -18.91 -31.86 17.47
CA PRO A 145 -20.13 -31.13 17.11
C PRO A 145 -20.99 -30.68 18.30
N GLU A 146 -20.92 -31.38 19.41
CA GLU A 146 -21.68 -31.10 20.63
C GLU A 146 -21.06 -30.00 21.50
N SER A 147 -19.83 -29.54 21.17
CA SER A 147 -19.16 -28.44 21.90
C SER A 147 -19.46 -27.11 21.28
N PRO A 148 -19.32 -26.00 22.04
CA PRO A 148 -19.40 -24.67 21.46
C PRO A 148 -18.38 -24.45 20.36
N SER A 149 -18.78 -23.82 19.27
CA SER A 149 -17.91 -23.52 18.11
C SER A 149 -16.68 -22.65 18.44
N THR A 150 -16.62 -22.12 19.65
CA THR A 150 -15.49 -21.33 20.17
C THR A 150 -14.33 -22.18 20.69
N SER A 151 -14.56 -23.47 21.02
CA SER A 151 -13.53 -24.33 21.59
C SER A 151 -12.33 -24.56 20.66
N GLY A 152 -12.59 -24.71 19.37
CA GLY A 152 -11.53 -24.80 18.36
C GLY A 152 -10.73 -23.50 18.19
N LEU A 153 -11.41 -22.35 18.24
CA LEU A 153 -10.75 -21.04 18.16
C LEU A 153 -9.88 -20.77 19.40
N GLU A 154 -10.33 -21.17 20.57
CA GLU A 154 -9.56 -21.08 21.81
C GLU A 154 -8.32 -21.97 21.80
N LEU A 155 -8.44 -23.19 21.24
CA LEU A 155 -7.29 -24.07 21.05
C LEU A 155 -6.29 -23.47 20.07
N LEU A 156 -6.76 -22.96 18.94
CA LEU A 156 -5.91 -22.26 17.96
C LEU A 156 -5.18 -21.07 18.62
N ARG A 157 -5.87 -20.32 19.46
CA ARG A 157 -5.29 -19.26 20.27
C ARG A 157 -4.09 -19.74 21.07
N THR A 158 -4.26 -20.82 21.84
CA THR A 158 -3.21 -21.34 22.71
C THR A 158 -1.97 -21.74 21.91
N VAL A 159 -2.16 -22.42 20.77
CA VAL A 159 -1.04 -22.82 19.91
C VAL A 159 -0.35 -21.61 19.29
N LEU A 160 -1.10 -20.58 18.94
CA LEU A 160 -0.55 -19.31 18.46
C LEU A 160 0.27 -18.61 19.55
N GLN A 161 -0.19 -18.63 20.81
CA GLN A 161 0.56 -18.04 21.95
C GLN A 161 1.92 -18.71 22.15
N ASP A 162 1.99 -20.04 21.98
CA ASP A 162 3.27 -20.77 22.04
C ASP A 162 4.24 -20.38 20.92
N SER A 163 3.74 -19.79 19.85
CA SER A 163 4.52 -19.36 18.68
C SER A 163 4.85 -17.85 18.67
N ILE A 164 4.44 -17.14 19.72
CA ILE A 164 4.79 -15.70 19.88
C ILE A 164 6.29 -15.56 20.14
N GLY A 165 6.94 -14.68 19.36
CA GLY A 165 8.39 -14.49 19.44
C GLY A 165 9.20 -15.55 18.70
N SER A 166 8.53 -16.54 18.09
CA SER A 166 9.16 -17.44 17.11
C SER A 166 8.97 -16.86 15.70
N ASP A 167 9.93 -17.10 14.83
CA ASP A 167 9.85 -16.72 13.41
C ASP A 167 9.14 -17.81 12.57
N GLU A 168 8.19 -18.52 13.17
CA GLU A 168 7.47 -19.63 12.55
C GLU A 168 6.52 -19.17 11.44
N ILE A 169 6.42 -20.01 10.42
CA ILE A 169 5.41 -19.93 9.36
C ILE A 169 4.63 -21.23 9.41
N TRP A 170 3.32 -21.11 9.51
CA TRP A 170 2.44 -22.27 9.58
C TRP A 170 1.88 -22.61 8.21
N PHE A 171 2.14 -23.82 7.78
CA PHE A 171 1.61 -24.39 6.56
C PHE A 171 0.37 -25.23 6.87
N PHE A 172 -0.68 -25.06 6.07
CA PHE A 172 -1.94 -25.80 6.19
C PHE A 172 -2.35 -26.37 4.85
N THR A 173 -2.96 -27.55 4.89
CA THR A 173 -3.83 -28.06 3.84
C THR A 173 -5.18 -28.33 4.48
N MET A 174 -6.14 -27.45 4.32
CA MET A 174 -7.41 -27.49 5.05
C MET A 174 -8.63 -27.52 4.12
N VAL A 175 -9.74 -28.07 4.60
CA VAL A 175 -11.00 -28.04 3.85
C VAL A 175 -11.49 -26.62 3.61
N SER A 176 -12.10 -26.39 2.44
CA SER A 176 -12.49 -25.05 1.97
C SER A 176 -13.41 -24.30 2.94
N GLU A 177 -14.30 -24.99 3.63
CA GLU A 177 -15.21 -24.41 4.62
C GLU A 177 -14.45 -23.84 5.82
N LYS A 178 -13.43 -24.57 6.32
CA LYS A 178 -12.59 -24.09 7.42
C LYS A 178 -11.72 -22.92 6.98
N TYR A 179 -11.12 -23.01 5.77
CA TYR A 179 -10.38 -21.92 5.17
C TYR A 179 -11.23 -20.64 5.07
N ASN A 180 -12.42 -20.75 4.47
CA ASN A 180 -13.33 -19.62 4.33
C ASN A 180 -13.77 -19.06 5.69
N THR A 181 -13.95 -19.90 6.70
CA THR A 181 -14.27 -19.47 8.06
C THR A 181 -13.14 -18.64 8.65
N LEU A 182 -11.88 -19.08 8.53
CA LEU A 182 -10.72 -18.35 9.04
C LEU A 182 -10.49 -17.04 8.28
N VAL A 183 -10.61 -17.05 6.95
CA VAL A 183 -10.49 -15.82 6.13
C VAL A 183 -11.60 -14.81 6.46
N ASN A 184 -12.84 -15.28 6.68
CA ASN A 184 -13.94 -14.39 7.06
C ASN A 184 -13.77 -13.80 8.47
N LEU A 185 -13.08 -14.50 9.37
CA LEU A 185 -12.79 -14.02 10.71
C LEU A 185 -11.60 -13.07 10.73
N PHE A 186 -10.50 -13.44 10.09
CA PHE A 186 -9.19 -12.81 10.26
C PHE A 186 -8.69 -12.03 9.04
N GLY A 187 -9.27 -12.26 7.87
CA GLY A 187 -8.86 -11.64 6.62
C GLY A 187 -7.92 -12.51 5.77
N PRO A 188 -7.87 -12.25 4.45
CA PRO A 188 -7.08 -13.06 3.51
C PRO A 188 -5.56 -12.87 3.65
N GLU A 189 -5.12 -11.79 4.30
CA GLU A 189 -3.69 -11.55 4.55
C GLU A 189 -3.18 -12.34 5.76
N ALA A 190 -4.05 -12.59 6.77
CA ALA A 190 -3.71 -13.40 7.93
C ALA A 190 -3.69 -14.90 7.61
N VAL A 191 -4.55 -15.32 6.67
CA VAL A 191 -4.65 -16.73 6.22
C VAL A 191 -4.57 -16.71 4.70
N ARG A 192 -3.37 -16.80 4.16
CA ARG A 192 -3.07 -16.60 2.74
C ARG A 192 -3.15 -17.91 1.95
N LYS A 193 -4.00 -17.97 0.92
CA LYS A 193 -4.04 -19.08 -0.05
C LYS A 193 -2.75 -19.03 -0.89
N ILE A 194 -2.10 -20.17 -1.09
CA ILE A 194 -0.80 -20.29 -1.79
C ILE A 194 -0.79 -21.26 -2.96
N GLY A 195 -1.94 -21.76 -3.37
CA GLY A 195 -2.06 -22.68 -4.49
C GLY A 195 -3.50 -22.89 -4.92
N GLU A 196 -3.70 -23.69 -5.97
CA GLU A 196 -5.03 -24.05 -6.43
C GLU A 196 -5.71 -25.03 -5.46
N SER A 197 -7.00 -25.20 -5.65
CA SER A 197 -7.81 -26.10 -4.83
C SER A 197 -7.57 -27.56 -5.23
N ILE A 198 -7.45 -28.43 -4.23
CA ILE A 198 -7.16 -29.86 -4.39
C ILE A 198 -8.43 -30.66 -4.17
N SER A 199 -8.81 -31.52 -5.11
CA SER A 199 -9.87 -32.50 -4.92
C SER A 199 -9.25 -33.83 -4.48
N ILE A 200 -9.84 -34.49 -3.46
CA ILE A 200 -9.39 -35.79 -2.98
C ILE A 200 -10.16 -36.87 -3.74
N ASP A 201 -9.45 -37.71 -4.45
CA ASP A 201 -10.02 -38.91 -5.12
C ASP A 201 -9.91 -40.15 -4.20
N ASP A 202 -10.67 -40.13 -3.10
CA ASP A 202 -10.77 -41.25 -2.15
C ASP A 202 -12.25 -41.48 -1.82
N PRO A 203 -12.81 -42.64 -2.14
CA PRO A 203 -14.24 -42.93 -1.91
C PRO A 203 -14.65 -42.92 -0.43
N ARG A 204 -13.70 -42.94 0.50
CA ARG A 204 -13.95 -42.86 1.95
C ARG A 204 -14.07 -41.43 2.45
N VAL A 205 -13.76 -40.48 1.61
CA VAL A 205 -13.80 -39.03 1.92
C VAL A 205 -14.95 -38.41 1.11
N ALA A 206 -15.71 -37.52 1.72
CA ALA A 206 -16.72 -36.73 1.01
C ALA A 206 -16.07 -35.88 -0.10
N ASP A 207 -16.89 -35.42 -1.05
CA ASP A 207 -16.43 -34.50 -2.11
C ASP A 207 -16.05 -33.13 -1.48
N VAL A 208 -14.89 -33.09 -0.85
CA VAL A 208 -14.33 -31.93 -0.19
C VAL A 208 -13.17 -31.36 -0.99
N THR A 209 -13.13 -30.05 -1.03
CA THR A 209 -12.03 -29.31 -1.63
C THR A 209 -11.05 -28.88 -0.55
N LEU A 210 -9.78 -29.18 -0.71
CA LEU A 210 -8.70 -28.72 0.15
C LEU A 210 -8.05 -27.46 -0.41
N ILE A 211 -7.67 -26.55 0.46
CA ILE A 211 -6.98 -25.31 0.15
C ILE A 211 -5.62 -25.32 0.82
N PRO A 212 -4.51 -25.24 0.06
CA PRO A 212 -3.18 -24.98 0.63
C PRO A 212 -3.08 -23.53 1.04
N ALA A 213 -2.70 -23.28 2.30
CA ALA A 213 -2.62 -21.95 2.87
C ALA A 213 -1.47 -21.83 3.86
N ILE A 214 -1.04 -20.61 4.11
CA ILE A 214 -0.09 -20.29 5.16
C ILE A 214 -0.69 -19.28 6.15
N VAL A 215 -0.24 -19.38 7.40
CA VAL A 215 -0.46 -18.39 8.44
C VAL A 215 0.90 -17.99 8.99
N VAL A 216 1.13 -16.69 9.05
CA VAL A 216 2.28 -16.11 9.75
C VAL A 216 1.75 -15.58 11.09
N PRO A 217 2.11 -16.20 12.23
CA PRO A 217 1.53 -15.85 13.53
C PRO A 217 1.59 -14.37 13.88
N SER A 218 2.70 -13.69 13.60
CA SER A 218 2.86 -12.26 13.85
C SER A 218 1.88 -11.39 13.06
N ILE A 219 1.68 -11.66 11.76
CA ILE A 219 0.71 -10.95 10.92
C ILE A 219 -0.71 -11.24 11.41
N PHE A 220 -0.98 -12.48 11.76
CA PHE A 220 -2.27 -12.90 12.30
C PHE A 220 -2.63 -12.11 13.58
N PHE A 221 -1.68 -11.98 14.51
CA PHE A 221 -1.88 -11.22 15.74
C PHE A 221 -2.15 -9.74 15.47
N GLN A 222 -1.38 -9.12 14.59
CA GLN A 222 -1.58 -7.71 14.26
C GLN A 222 -2.98 -7.47 13.69
N GLN A 223 -3.41 -8.31 12.77
CA GLN A 223 -4.75 -8.17 12.15
C GLN A 223 -5.89 -8.44 13.14
N VAL A 224 -5.71 -9.39 14.07
CA VAL A 224 -6.68 -9.64 15.14
C VAL A 224 -6.77 -8.44 16.06
N HIS A 225 -5.65 -7.87 16.46
CA HIS A 225 -5.58 -6.67 17.29
C HIS A 225 -6.30 -5.50 16.61
N ASP A 226 -5.96 -5.20 15.35
CA ASP A 226 -6.55 -4.11 14.59
C ASP A 226 -8.07 -4.29 14.40
N ALA A 227 -8.52 -5.51 14.08
CA ALA A 227 -9.93 -5.81 13.89
C ALA A 227 -10.78 -5.70 15.17
N VAL A 228 -10.17 -5.82 16.34
CA VAL A 228 -10.83 -5.62 17.64
C VAL A 228 -10.99 -4.16 17.97
N LEU A 229 -9.99 -3.35 17.65
CA LEU A 229 -10.00 -1.91 17.89
C LEU A 229 -10.84 -1.16 16.87
N ASP A 230 -11.11 -1.75 15.70
CA ASP A 230 -11.89 -1.13 14.65
C ASP A 230 -13.39 -1.17 14.94
N GLU A 231 -13.96 -0.04 15.31
CA GLU A 231 -15.41 0.12 15.55
C GLU A 231 -16.26 -0.09 14.28
N SER A 232 -15.68 -0.04 13.10
CA SER A 232 -16.38 -0.32 11.83
C SER A 232 -16.69 -1.81 11.66
N VAL A 233 -15.97 -2.69 12.35
CA VAL A 233 -16.22 -4.14 12.32
C VAL A 233 -17.51 -4.47 13.08
N PRO A 234 -18.46 -5.23 12.48
CA PRO A 234 -19.73 -5.56 13.13
C PRO A 234 -19.54 -6.21 14.52
N ALA A 235 -20.32 -5.77 15.51
CA ALA A 235 -20.20 -6.22 16.90
C ALA A 235 -20.25 -7.77 17.07
N LYS A 236 -20.98 -8.48 16.19
CA LYS A 236 -21.02 -9.96 16.18
C LYS A 236 -19.67 -10.55 15.76
N ARG A 237 -18.97 -9.91 14.82
CA ARG A 237 -17.62 -10.31 14.39
C ARG A 237 -16.61 -9.98 15.49
N ARG A 238 -16.66 -8.79 16.07
CA ARG A 238 -15.82 -8.40 17.23
C ARG A 238 -15.97 -9.33 18.41
N ARG A 239 -17.19 -9.82 18.73
CA ARG A 239 -17.40 -10.80 19.82
C ARG A 239 -16.79 -12.16 19.51
N ARG A 240 -16.81 -12.63 18.26
CA ARG A 240 -16.15 -13.88 17.85
C ARG A 240 -14.62 -13.75 17.89
N ILE A 241 -14.12 -12.60 17.45
CA ILE A 241 -12.70 -12.25 17.56
C ILE A 241 -12.35 -11.97 19.03
N GLY A 242 -13.27 -11.42 19.83
CA GLY A 242 -13.08 -11.09 21.25
C GLY A 242 -12.71 -12.28 22.14
N VAL A 243 -13.08 -13.50 21.76
CA VAL A 243 -12.57 -14.72 22.38
C VAL A 243 -11.05 -14.82 22.21
N LEU A 244 -10.51 -14.21 21.17
CA LEU A 244 -9.09 -14.15 20.84
C LEU A 244 -8.38 -12.90 21.41
N THR A 245 -9.12 -11.90 21.96
CA THR A 245 -8.54 -10.64 22.43
C THR A 245 -7.78 -10.71 23.73
N ASN A 246 -8.07 -11.68 24.58
CA ASN A 246 -7.19 -11.97 25.73
C ASN A 246 -5.77 -12.37 25.31
N PHE A 247 -5.53 -12.48 24.01
CA PHE A 247 -4.26 -12.78 23.38
C PHE A 247 -3.20 -11.70 23.52
N THR A 248 -3.63 -10.46 23.50
CA THR A 248 -2.73 -9.29 23.54
C THR A 248 -2.50 -8.77 24.93
N GLU A 249 -3.21 -9.28 25.96
CA GLU A 249 -2.93 -8.96 27.36
C GLU A 249 -1.56 -9.51 27.75
N GLY A 250 -0.56 -8.65 27.76
CA GLY A 250 0.82 -8.98 28.18
C GLY A 250 1.87 -8.94 27.06
N LEU A 251 1.48 -8.68 25.81
CA LEU A 251 2.40 -8.42 24.72
C LEU A 251 2.72 -6.92 24.62
N THR A 252 3.99 -6.58 24.58
CA THR A 252 4.42 -5.19 24.35
C THR A 252 4.33 -4.88 22.85
N GLU A 253 4.03 -3.62 22.46
CA GLU A 253 4.07 -3.15 21.07
C GLU A 253 5.39 -3.50 20.37
N ALA A 254 6.50 -3.56 21.11
CA ALA A 254 7.81 -3.95 20.60
C ALA A 254 7.87 -5.44 20.18
N GLN A 255 7.15 -6.33 20.85
CA GLN A 255 7.10 -7.76 20.51
C GLN A 255 6.20 -8.02 19.30
N MET A 256 5.14 -7.22 19.11
CA MET A 256 4.27 -7.31 17.93
C MET A 256 4.92 -6.72 16.67
N GLY A 257 5.74 -5.67 16.79
CA GLY A 257 6.37 -4.99 15.66
C GLY A 257 7.66 -5.61 15.14
N SER A 258 8.41 -6.34 15.99
CA SER A 258 9.73 -6.88 15.61
C SER A 258 9.65 -8.04 14.62
N ASP A 259 8.61 -8.86 14.69
CA ASP A 259 8.50 -10.09 13.88
C ASP A 259 8.07 -9.80 12.43
N VAL A 260 7.30 -8.74 12.19
CA VAL A 260 6.91 -8.31 10.83
C VAL A 260 8.13 -7.83 10.03
N TYR A 261 9.10 -7.22 10.68
CA TYR A 261 10.29 -6.68 10.03
C TYR A 261 11.29 -7.77 9.59
N GLN A 262 11.30 -8.90 10.27
CA GLN A 262 12.22 -10.02 9.96
C GLN A 262 11.73 -10.89 8.80
N LEU A 263 10.43 -10.95 8.55
CA LEU A 263 9.83 -11.76 7.46
C LEU A 263 10.07 -11.20 6.06
N THR A 264 10.39 -9.92 5.94
CA THR A 264 10.69 -9.26 4.65
C THR A 264 12.17 -9.28 4.27
N ARG A 265 13.05 -9.81 5.14
CA ARG A 265 14.49 -9.87 4.91
C ARG A 265 15.05 -11.28 5.17
N CYS A 266 14.90 -12.18 4.21
CA CYS A 266 15.70 -13.40 4.16
C CYS A 266 16.87 -13.20 3.18
N SER A 267 18.00 -12.69 3.66
CA SER A 267 19.29 -12.97 3.05
C SER A 267 19.99 -14.06 3.88
N ASN A 268 20.43 -15.11 3.19
CA ASN A 268 21.11 -16.28 3.74
C ASN A 268 22.50 -15.93 4.29
N GLU A 269 22.59 -15.43 5.50
CA GLU A 269 23.82 -15.49 6.26
C GLU A 269 23.50 -15.80 7.73
N THR A 270 23.91 -16.98 8.18
CA THR A 270 23.91 -17.37 9.59
C THR A 270 24.94 -16.54 10.33
N VAL A 271 24.51 -15.44 10.94
CA VAL A 271 25.36 -14.70 11.89
C VAL A 271 25.30 -15.43 13.22
N ASP A 272 26.46 -15.90 13.68
CA ASP A 272 26.65 -16.47 15.02
C ASP A 272 26.45 -15.37 16.08
N THR A 273 25.27 -15.34 16.71
CA THR A 273 24.87 -14.30 17.68
C THR A 273 25.45 -14.52 19.08
N LYS A 274 26.43 -15.37 19.24
CA LYS A 274 27.14 -15.56 20.51
C LYS A 274 28.50 -14.87 20.47
N LYS A 275 28.53 -13.58 20.62
CA LYS A 275 29.54 -12.71 21.25
C LYS A 275 29.46 -11.31 20.69
N ASP A 276 29.52 -10.36 21.64
CA ASP A 276 29.59 -8.91 21.54
C ASP A 276 28.23 -8.19 21.43
N ASP A 277 28.14 -7.07 22.13
CA ASP A 277 27.08 -6.05 22.05
C ASP A 277 26.97 -5.48 20.62
N PHE A 278 26.45 -6.28 19.67
CA PHE A 278 26.27 -5.88 18.28
C PHE A 278 25.11 -4.88 18.15
N ASN A 279 25.46 -3.61 18.07
CA ASN A 279 24.48 -2.56 17.81
C ASN A 279 24.12 -2.52 16.31
N ILE A 280 23.05 -3.21 15.93
CA ILE A 280 22.56 -3.26 14.55
C ILE A 280 22.27 -1.86 13.99
N GLY A 281 21.74 -0.94 14.80
CA GLY A 281 21.49 0.44 14.37
C GLY A 281 22.76 1.19 14.00
N GLU A 282 23.87 0.95 14.71
CA GLU A 282 25.17 1.50 14.37
C GLU A 282 25.75 0.85 13.11
N TYR A 283 25.58 -0.45 12.94
CA TYR A 283 25.99 -1.17 11.74
C TYR A 283 25.24 -0.67 10.49
N ILE A 284 23.91 -0.49 10.58
CA ILE A 284 23.09 0.05 9.49
C ILE A 284 23.58 1.46 9.10
N ARG A 285 23.85 2.33 10.10
CA ARG A 285 24.34 3.69 9.83
C ARG A 285 25.70 3.74 9.12
N LYS A 286 26.48 2.67 9.22
CA LYS A 286 27.79 2.55 8.54
C LYS A 286 27.71 1.95 7.14
N GLN A 287 26.53 1.51 6.68
CA GLN A 287 26.39 0.94 5.34
C GLN A 287 26.50 2.02 4.25
N PRO A 288 27.10 1.71 3.09
CA PRO A 288 27.31 2.67 2.00
C PRO A 288 26.02 3.31 1.46
N GLY A 289 24.87 2.67 1.63
CA GLY A 289 23.58 3.16 1.19
C GLY A 289 22.75 3.86 2.28
N TYR A 290 23.33 4.14 3.47
CA TYR A 290 22.56 4.76 4.55
C TYR A 290 22.28 6.23 4.26
N ASN A 291 20.97 6.59 4.18
CA ASN A 291 20.48 7.95 3.90
C ASN A 291 21.11 8.61 2.65
N VAL A 292 21.46 7.81 1.66
CA VAL A 292 21.89 8.36 0.36
C VAL A 292 20.67 8.89 -0.37
N SER A 293 20.52 10.20 -0.43
CA SER A 293 19.62 10.85 -1.38
C SER A 293 20.31 10.92 -2.73
N SER A 294 19.66 10.45 -3.78
CA SER A 294 20.14 10.67 -5.14
C SER A 294 19.51 11.95 -5.69
N GLU A 295 20.34 12.93 -6.05
CA GLU A 295 19.83 14.06 -6.83
C GLU A 295 19.18 13.55 -8.12
N TRP A 296 18.12 14.25 -8.55
CA TRP A 296 17.51 13.95 -9.83
C TRP A 296 18.50 14.21 -10.97
N GLN A 297 18.58 13.27 -11.87
CA GLN A 297 19.29 13.37 -13.14
C GLN A 297 18.30 13.04 -14.25
N SER A 298 18.38 13.77 -15.36
CA SER A 298 17.52 13.47 -16.51
C SER A 298 17.75 12.03 -17.00
N PRO A 299 16.70 11.29 -17.37
CA PRO A 299 16.87 10.02 -18.05
C PRO A 299 17.73 10.19 -19.30
N THR A 300 18.64 9.25 -19.52
CA THR A 300 19.50 9.25 -20.71
C THR A 300 18.83 8.42 -21.80
N ALA A 301 18.60 9.02 -22.96
CA ALA A 301 18.05 8.33 -24.12
C ALA A 301 19.17 7.80 -25.02
N PHE A 302 18.99 6.58 -25.53
CA PHE A 302 19.88 5.92 -26.49
C PHE A 302 19.08 5.51 -27.73
N ASP A 303 19.41 6.10 -28.89
CA ASP A 303 18.87 5.72 -30.19
C ASP A 303 19.78 4.69 -30.85
N LEU A 304 19.30 3.46 -31.04
CA LEU A 304 20.09 2.39 -31.63
C LEU A 304 20.36 2.58 -33.15
N ASN A 305 19.89 3.65 -33.76
CA ASN A 305 20.33 4.04 -35.10
C ASN A 305 21.64 4.87 -35.06
N ILE A 306 22.06 5.33 -33.89
CA ILE A 306 23.26 6.13 -33.66
C ILE A 306 24.36 5.25 -33.05
N ASP A 307 25.50 5.13 -33.73
CA ASP A 307 26.58 4.24 -33.26
C ASP A 307 27.22 4.68 -31.97
N ALA A 308 27.28 5.98 -31.69
CA ALA A 308 27.74 6.52 -30.38
C ALA A 308 26.82 6.08 -29.24
N ASP A 309 25.50 6.09 -29.45
CA ASP A 309 24.52 5.68 -28.44
C ASP A 309 24.58 4.17 -28.19
N LYS A 310 24.79 3.36 -29.24
CA LYS A 310 25.01 1.91 -29.07
C LYS A 310 26.22 1.62 -28.20
N LEU A 311 27.33 2.34 -28.41
CA LEU A 311 28.55 2.16 -27.63
C LEU A 311 28.33 2.58 -26.19
N ALA A 312 27.72 3.75 -25.98
CA ALA A 312 27.44 4.26 -24.64
C ALA A 312 26.46 3.35 -23.87
N LEU A 313 25.42 2.83 -24.54
CA LEU A 313 24.50 1.85 -23.93
C LEU A 313 25.21 0.55 -23.57
N LYS A 314 26.10 0.06 -24.46
CA LYS A 314 26.92 -1.12 -24.15
C LYS A 314 27.81 -0.92 -22.93
N GLU A 315 28.50 0.23 -22.85
CA GLU A 315 29.33 0.57 -21.69
C GLU A 315 28.51 0.66 -20.39
N LEU A 316 27.28 1.21 -20.46
CA LEU A 316 26.34 1.27 -19.34
C LEU A 316 25.97 -0.13 -18.83
N LEU A 317 25.66 -1.05 -19.76
CA LEU A 317 25.30 -2.45 -19.46
C LEU A 317 26.50 -3.24 -18.92
N ASP A 318 27.65 -3.15 -19.56
CA ASP A 318 28.89 -3.83 -19.15
C ASP A 318 29.37 -3.32 -17.78
N GLY A 319 29.10 -2.06 -17.45
CA GLY A 319 29.43 -1.44 -16.15
C GLY A 319 28.53 -1.87 -14.99
N GLY A 320 27.52 -2.71 -15.21
CA GLY A 320 26.60 -3.20 -14.17
C GLY A 320 25.69 -2.11 -13.59
N ASN A 321 25.47 -1.01 -14.32
CA ASN A 321 24.66 0.12 -13.87
C ASN A 321 23.15 -0.05 -14.17
N VAL A 322 22.75 -1.16 -14.76
CA VAL A 322 21.35 -1.50 -15.07
C VAL A 322 20.94 -2.70 -14.23
N HIS A 323 19.86 -2.55 -13.45
CA HIS A 323 19.32 -3.62 -12.61
C HIS A 323 18.07 -4.28 -13.23
N SER A 324 17.31 -3.54 -14.04
CA SER A 324 16.11 -4.06 -14.68
C SER A 324 16.00 -3.52 -16.10
N ILE A 325 15.48 -4.35 -17.01
CA ILE A 325 15.29 -4.00 -18.41
C ILE A 325 13.84 -4.29 -18.78
N HIS A 326 13.15 -3.28 -19.31
CA HIS A 326 11.76 -3.37 -19.73
C HIS A 326 11.62 -2.98 -21.20
N ASP A 327 11.28 -3.94 -22.04
CA ASP A 327 10.96 -3.67 -23.43
C ASP A 327 9.44 -3.57 -23.59
N THR A 328 8.93 -2.32 -23.71
CA THR A 328 7.48 -2.09 -23.80
C THR A 328 6.89 -2.60 -25.11
N PHE A 329 7.71 -2.83 -26.13
CA PHE A 329 7.26 -3.45 -27.39
C PHE A 329 7.03 -4.97 -27.26
N GLU A 330 7.61 -5.62 -26.25
CA GLU A 330 7.29 -7.01 -25.93
C GLU A 330 6.13 -7.14 -24.95
N ALA A 331 6.13 -6.27 -23.92
CA ALA A 331 5.17 -6.33 -22.82
C ALA A 331 3.78 -5.81 -23.21
N SER A 332 3.70 -4.86 -24.15
CA SER A 332 2.41 -4.33 -24.59
C SER A 332 1.85 -5.21 -25.72
N GLU A 333 0.54 -5.48 -25.66
CA GLU A 333 -0.18 -5.99 -26.81
C GLU A 333 -0.17 -4.91 -27.89
N LEU A 334 0.67 -5.09 -28.92
CA LEU A 334 0.96 -4.10 -29.97
C LEU A 334 -0.27 -3.63 -30.77
N PHE A 335 -1.44 -4.23 -30.57
CA PHE A 335 -2.69 -3.77 -31.19
C PHE A 335 -3.16 -2.39 -30.69
N GLU A 336 -2.65 -1.87 -29.57
CA GLU A 336 -2.90 -0.48 -29.18
C GLU A 336 -2.36 0.53 -30.21
N TYR A 337 -1.38 0.15 -31.00
CA TYR A 337 -0.88 0.94 -32.13
C TYR A 337 -1.80 0.95 -33.34
N GLN A 338 -2.82 0.08 -33.38
CA GLN A 338 -3.67 -0.05 -34.54
C GLN A 338 -4.80 0.97 -34.56
N HIS A 339 -5.13 1.43 -35.75
CA HIS A 339 -6.29 2.27 -35.96
C HIS A 339 -7.57 1.54 -35.47
N PRO A 340 -8.53 2.19 -34.80
CA PRO A 340 -9.75 1.57 -34.31
C PRO A 340 -10.55 0.77 -35.35
N LEU A 341 -10.44 1.12 -36.62
CA LEU A 341 -11.10 0.41 -37.73
C LEU A 341 -10.43 -0.93 -38.09
N GLU A 342 -9.19 -1.16 -37.66
CA GLU A 342 -8.40 -2.35 -38.00
C GLU A 342 -8.37 -3.38 -36.86
N GLN A 343 -8.85 -3.02 -35.68
CA GLN A 343 -8.85 -3.88 -34.48
C GLN A 343 -9.58 -5.21 -34.66
N ASN A 344 -10.46 -5.33 -35.64
CA ASN A 344 -11.20 -6.55 -35.95
C ASN A 344 -10.56 -7.40 -37.08
N ASN A 345 -9.41 -7.02 -37.61
CA ASN A 345 -8.76 -7.75 -38.69
C ASN A 345 -7.50 -8.48 -38.20
N ALA A 346 -7.63 -9.75 -37.85
CA ALA A 346 -6.56 -10.58 -37.30
C ALA A 346 -5.36 -10.75 -38.22
N LEU A 347 -5.53 -10.63 -39.55
CA LEU A 347 -4.44 -10.72 -40.54
C LEU A 347 -3.56 -9.46 -40.50
N LEU A 348 -4.18 -8.29 -40.54
CA LEU A 348 -3.47 -7.00 -40.40
C LEU A 348 -2.78 -6.86 -39.07
N GLN A 349 -3.39 -7.38 -37.98
CA GLN A 349 -2.80 -7.44 -36.66
C GLN A 349 -1.49 -8.25 -36.65
N LYS A 350 -1.50 -9.41 -37.31
CA LYS A 350 -0.34 -10.28 -37.38
C LYS A 350 0.77 -9.64 -38.22
N GLU A 351 0.45 -9.10 -39.42
CA GLU A 351 1.41 -8.43 -40.30
C GLU A 351 2.06 -7.23 -39.60
N PHE A 352 1.30 -6.42 -38.88
CA PHE A 352 1.80 -5.29 -38.12
C PHE A 352 2.71 -5.74 -36.99
N SER A 353 2.32 -6.76 -36.22
CA SER A 353 3.13 -7.32 -35.13
C SER A 353 4.46 -7.89 -35.67
N ASP A 354 4.44 -8.61 -36.80
CA ASP A 354 5.62 -9.17 -37.40
C ASP A 354 6.55 -8.08 -37.97
N ASP A 355 6.02 -6.99 -38.54
CA ASP A 355 6.79 -5.83 -39.00
C ASP A 355 7.46 -5.09 -37.81
N ILE A 356 6.73 -4.85 -36.71
CA ILE A 356 7.32 -4.25 -35.52
C ILE A 356 8.41 -5.12 -34.91
N LYS A 357 8.19 -6.43 -34.80
CA LYS A 357 9.23 -7.38 -34.34
C LYS A 357 10.48 -7.35 -35.19
N ALA A 358 10.31 -7.25 -36.52
CA ALA A 358 11.43 -7.21 -37.46
C ALA A 358 12.26 -5.90 -37.39
N ARG A 359 11.61 -4.79 -36.96
CA ARG A 359 12.24 -3.46 -36.88
C ARG A 359 12.50 -3.01 -35.45
N ARG A 360 12.13 -3.80 -34.44
CA ARG A 360 12.11 -3.46 -33.01
C ARG A 360 13.37 -2.74 -32.54
N GLU A 361 14.54 -3.20 -32.94
CA GLU A 361 15.80 -2.60 -32.51
C GLU A 361 16.05 -1.19 -33.09
N LYS A 362 15.31 -0.82 -34.15
CA LYS A 362 15.47 0.46 -34.86
C LYS A 362 14.34 1.46 -34.57
N ILE A 363 13.36 1.07 -33.80
CA ILE A 363 12.19 1.92 -33.47
C ILE A 363 12.33 2.48 -32.06
N GLY A 364 12.08 3.79 -31.91
CA GLY A 364 12.08 4.43 -30.60
C GLY A 364 13.46 4.62 -29.99
N ALA A 365 13.52 4.64 -28.67
CA ALA A 365 14.75 4.82 -27.91
C ALA A 365 14.73 4.06 -26.59
N TRP A 366 15.92 3.72 -26.10
CA TRP A 366 16.11 3.15 -24.77
C TRP A 366 16.39 4.29 -23.77
N PHE A 367 15.62 4.33 -22.68
CA PHE A 367 15.77 5.32 -21.62
C PHE A 367 16.35 4.67 -20.37
N HIS A 368 17.51 5.14 -19.93
CA HIS A 368 18.07 4.77 -18.63
C HIS A 368 17.63 5.76 -17.56
N TYR A 369 17.06 5.26 -16.48
CA TYR A 369 16.63 6.02 -15.31
C TYR A 369 17.65 5.83 -14.18
N PRO A 370 18.53 6.83 -13.89
CA PRO A 370 19.64 6.65 -12.96
C PRO A 370 19.23 6.28 -11.54
N TRP A 371 18.10 6.82 -11.04
CA TRP A 371 17.62 6.58 -9.67
C TRP A 371 17.10 5.17 -9.44
N SER A 372 16.54 4.51 -10.41
CA SER A 372 16.04 3.13 -10.34
C SER A 372 16.97 2.12 -11.02
N ARG A 373 17.99 2.61 -11.74
CA ARG A 373 18.86 1.80 -12.60
C ARG A 373 18.08 0.91 -13.57
N SER A 374 16.92 1.40 -14.01
CA SER A 374 16.12 0.70 -15.01
C SER A 374 16.38 1.23 -16.40
N LEU A 375 16.32 0.34 -17.38
CA LEU A 375 16.43 0.62 -18.80
C LEU A 375 15.09 0.28 -19.45
N VAL A 376 14.46 1.23 -20.12
CA VAL A 376 13.12 1.06 -20.68
C VAL A 376 13.14 1.40 -22.17
N HIS A 377 12.65 0.50 -23.02
CA HIS A 377 12.47 0.72 -24.45
C HIS A 377 11.09 1.32 -24.73
N LEU A 378 11.06 2.49 -25.33
CA LEU A 378 9.84 3.23 -25.63
C LEU A 378 9.75 3.59 -27.12
N PRO A 379 8.52 3.72 -27.68
CA PRO A 379 8.30 4.32 -29.00
C PRO A 379 8.92 5.72 -29.09
N ASN A 380 9.08 6.24 -30.29
CA ASN A 380 9.46 7.64 -30.48
C ASN A 380 8.45 8.58 -29.81
N LYS A 381 8.87 9.85 -29.58
CA LYS A 381 8.09 10.83 -28.83
C LYS A 381 6.64 10.96 -29.29
N SER A 382 6.42 11.07 -30.62
CA SER A 382 5.07 11.29 -31.16
C SER A 382 4.15 10.09 -30.95
N ASP A 383 4.67 8.89 -31.17
CA ASP A 383 3.91 7.65 -31.01
C ASP A 383 3.65 7.37 -29.53
N TYR A 384 4.66 7.53 -28.68
CA TYR A 384 4.51 7.37 -27.24
C TYR A 384 3.42 8.30 -26.68
N GLN A 385 3.49 9.59 -26.99
CA GLN A 385 2.52 10.57 -26.51
C GLN A 385 1.11 10.33 -27.06
N SER A 386 1.01 9.89 -28.31
CA SER A 386 -0.29 9.50 -28.90
C SER A 386 -0.90 8.27 -28.22
N LEU A 387 -0.08 7.25 -27.92
CA LEU A 387 -0.53 6.04 -27.21
C LEU A 387 -0.92 6.35 -25.76
N ARG A 388 -0.07 7.08 -25.06
CA ARG A 388 -0.32 7.44 -23.65
C ARG A 388 -1.63 8.21 -23.48
N THR A 389 -2.03 9.01 -24.47
CA THR A 389 -3.27 9.78 -24.46
C THR A 389 -4.41 9.16 -25.27
N LEU A 390 -4.25 7.91 -25.73
CA LEU A 390 -5.22 7.22 -26.60
C LEU A 390 -6.63 7.18 -25.99
N ARG A 391 -6.74 7.02 -24.66
CA ARG A 391 -8.03 6.98 -23.96
C ARG A 391 -8.70 8.36 -23.80
N ASN A 392 -8.00 9.45 -24.14
CA ASN A 392 -8.60 10.79 -24.21
C ASN A 392 -9.40 11.00 -25.51
N ARG A 393 -9.13 10.23 -26.56
CA ARG A 393 -9.76 10.40 -27.90
C ARG A 393 -11.28 10.43 -27.82
N ASN A 394 -11.87 11.26 -28.68
CA ASN A 394 -13.30 11.60 -28.73
C ASN A 394 -13.81 12.49 -27.60
N ILE A 395 -13.07 12.62 -26.49
CA ILE A 395 -13.30 13.65 -25.47
C ILE A 395 -12.38 14.85 -25.73
N ILE A 396 -11.15 14.59 -26.14
CA ILE A 396 -10.14 15.55 -26.59
C ILE A 396 -9.74 15.11 -28.00
N THR A 397 -9.86 15.98 -29.00
CA THR A 397 -9.45 15.66 -30.38
C THR A 397 -7.91 15.57 -30.48
N ASN A 398 -7.39 15.01 -31.57
CA ASN A 398 -5.92 14.94 -31.78
C ASN A 398 -5.30 16.35 -31.89
N GLU A 399 -6.00 17.30 -32.53
CA GLU A 399 -5.59 18.68 -32.68
C GLU A 399 -5.54 19.39 -31.31
N GLU A 400 -6.58 19.20 -30.50
CA GLU A 400 -6.64 19.72 -29.13
C GLU A 400 -5.51 19.11 -28.28
N GLN A 401 -5.29 17.79 -28.38
CA GLN A 401 -4.23 17.10 -27.63
C GLN A 401 -2.85 17.64 -28.03
N SER A 402 -2.62 17.97 -29.30
CA SER A 402 -1.38 18.57 -29.77
C SER A 402 -1.15 19.96 -29.14
N VAL A 403 -2.20 20.77 -29.03
CA VAL A 403 -2.14 22.08 -28.32
C VAL A 403 -1.78 21.86 -26.86
N LEU A 404 -2.43 20.92 -26.18
CA LEU A 404 -2.18 20.61 -24.77
C LEU A 404 -0.76 20.09 -24.52
N LEU A 405 -0.23 19.24 -25.39
CA LEU A 405 1.14 18.72 -25.32
C LEU A 405 2.21 19.81 -25.56
N SER A 406 1.86 20.92 -26.22
CA SER A 406 2.79 22.05 -26.44
C SER A 406 2.85 23.02 -25.25
N ALA A 407 1.98 22.88 -24.26
CA ALA A 407 1.90 23.78 -23.11
C ALA A 407 3.16 23.74 -22.23
N ARG A 408 3.41 24.86 -21.55
CA ARG A 408 4.53 25.06 -20.63
C ARG A 408 4.03 25.54 -19.27
N PRO A 409 3.50 24.64 -18.42
CA PRO A 409 3.06 25.02 -17.09
C PRO A 409 4.25 25.33 -16.17
N LEU A 410 4.10 26.40 -15.35
CA LEU A 410 4.95 26.69 -14.20
C LEU A 410 4.17 26.35 -12.93
N ILE A 411 4.71 25.47 -12.11
CA ILE A 411 4.09 25.06 -10.85
C ILE A 411 5.00 25.49 -9.69
N ALA A 412 4.53 26.42 -8.88
CA ALA A 412 5.22 26.91 -7.70
C ALA A 412 4.61 26.26 -6.44
N GLY A 413 5.44 25.48 -5.70
CA GLY A 413 5.02 24.67 -4.54
C GLY A 413 4.66 23.24 -4.92
N MET A 414 5.36 22.24 -4.34
CA MET A 414 5.21 20.80 -4.66
C MET A 414 4.41 20.02 -3.60
N SER A 415 3.64 20.69 -2.76
CA SER A 415 2.69 20.04 -1.86
C SER A 415 1.38 19.70 -2.61
N VAL A 416 0.43 20.63 -2.68
CA VAL A 416 -0.77 20.49 -3.53
C VAL A 416 -0.39 20.50 -5.01
N GLY A 417 0.65 21.25 -5.39
CA GLY A 417 1.16 21.30 -6.76
C GLY A 417 1.61 19.96 -7.31
N SER A 418 2.05 19.01 -6.47
CA SER A 418 2.34 17.64 -6.91
C SER A 418 1.11 16.94 -7.49
N ASN A 419 -0.06 17.13 -6.88
CA ASN A 419 -1.32 16.61 -7.41
C ASN A 419 -1.72 17.31 -8.71
N VAL A 420 -1.45 18.62 -8.84
CA VAL A 420 -1.66 19.37 -10.11
C VAL A 420 -0.79 18.79 -11.22
N VAL A 421 0.52 18.64 -10.98
CA VAL A 421 1.47 18.05 -11.94
C VAL A 421 0.99 16.69 -12.41
N GLU A 422 0.63 15.81 -11.49
CA GLU A 422 0.18 14.44 -11.80
C GLU A 422 -1.05 14.43 -12.71
N GLN A 423 -2.05 15.25 -12.43
CA GLN A 423 -3.26 15.32 -13.24
C GLN A 423 -3.02 15.97 -14.61
N LEU A 424 -2.13 16.96 -14.70
CA LEU A 424 -1.72 17.54 -15.98
C LEU A 424 -1.04 16.49 -16.87
N ILE A 425 -0.07 15.74 -16.34
CA ILE A 425 0.66 14.72 -17.12
C ILE A 425 -0.30 13.64 -17.59
N HIS A 426 -1.13 13.09 -16.70
CA HIS A 426 -2.10 12.06 -17.08
C HIS A 426 -3.05 12.53 -18.18
N SER A 427 -3.41 13.81 -18.17
CA SER A 427 -4.25 14.42 -19.21
C SER A 427 -3.49 14.77 -20.50
N GLY A 428 -2.16 14.54 -20.56
CA GLY A 428 -1.34 14.93 -21.71
C GLY A 428 -1.21 16.44 -21.86
N ILE A 429 -1.19 17.19 -20.75
CA ILE A 429 -1.03 18.65 -20.74
C ILE A 429 0.39 18.98 -20.31
N GLY A 430 1.17 19.60 -21.21
CA GLY A 430 2.53 20.06 -20.96
C GLY A 430 3.61 19.22 -21.64
N GLY A 431 4.40 19.86 -22.49
CA GLY A 431 5.62 19.29 -23.10
C GLY A 431 6.90 19.80 -22.43
N SER A 432 6.79 20.81 -21.57
CA SER A 432 7.87 21.34 -20.74
C SER A 432 7.30 21.87 -19.44
N TYR A 433 7.88 21.47 -18.31
CA TYR A 433 7.43 21.86 -16.96
C TYR A 433 8.50 22.72 -16.28
N THR A 434 8.07 23.81 -15.66
CA THR A 434 8.90 24.54 -14.69
C THR A 434 8.38 24.24 -13.30
N LEU A 435 9.22 23.62 -12.47
CA LEU A 435 8.91 23.25 -11.09
C LEU A 435 9.68 24.16 -10.12
N ALA A 436 9.02 24.66 -9.09
CA ALA A 436 9.66 25.52 -8.08
C ALA A 436 9.27 25.06 -6.68
N ASP A 437 10.23 24.59 -5.90
CA ASP A 437 10.10 24.24 -4.49
C ASP A 437 11.49 24.17 -3.85
N PHE A 438 11.61 24.38 -2.55
CA PHE A 438 12.87 24.27 -1.79
C PHE A 438 12.75 23.31 -0.60
N ASP A 439 11.58 22.72 -0.39
CA ASP A 439 11.33 21.83 0.73
C ASP A 439 11.74 20.38 0.44
N THR A 440 12.07 19.69 1.51
CA THR A 440 12.20 18.22 1.53
C THR A 440 10.87 17.55 1.91
N LEU A 441 10.73 16.27 1.56
CA LEU A 441 9.57 15.46 1.91
C LEU A 441 9.63 15.07 3.39
N SER A 442 8.58 15.36 4.14
CA SER A 442 8.39 14.85 5.51
C SER A 442 7.37 13.71 5.56
N LEU A 443 7.41 12.87 6.61
CA LEU A 443 6.45 11.80 6.82
C LEU A 443 4.99 12.31 6.79
N SER A 444 4.72 13.47 7.38
CA SER A 444 3.38 14.07 7.38
C SER A 444 2.90 14.56 6.01
N ASN A 445 3.76 14.61 5.01
CA ASN A 445 3.38 14.94 3.63
C ASN A 445 2.82 13.72 2.86
N LEU A 446 3.12 12.49 3.31
CA LEU A 446 2.67 11.26 2.65
C LEU A 446 1.14 11.10 2.65
N ASN A 447 0.43 11.87 3.46
CA ASN A 447 -1.03 11.89 3.44
C ASN A 447 -1.63 12.51 2.15
N ARG A 448 -0.82 13.25 1.35
CA ARG A 448 -1.29 13.97 0.15
C ARG A 448 -0.29 14.04 -1.00
N ILE A 449 1.00 13.85 -0.75
CA ILE A 449 2.03 13.75 -1.80
C ILE A 449 2.23 12.27 -2.13
N HIS A 450 2.07 11.90 -3.38
CA HIS A 450 2.27 10.53 -3.84
C HIS A 450 3.76 10.20 -3.93
N ALA A 451 4.35 9.83 -2.80
CA ALA A 451 5.74 9.46 -2.65
C ALA A 451 5.86 8.22 -1.76
N GLY A 452 6.98 7.50 -1.86
CA GLY A 452 7.28 6.36 -0.99
C GLY A 452 7.99 6.78 0.30
N VAL A 453 7.92 5.93 1.34
CA VAL A 453 8.61 6.18 2.62
C VAL A 453 10.13 6.26 2.47
N SER A 454 10.70 5.59 1.47
CA SER A 454 12.14 5.65 1.15
C SER A 454 12.59 7.02 0.64
N GLN A 455 11.66 7.88 0.22
CA GLN A 455 11.92 9.21 -0.31
C GLN A 455 11.80 10.32 0.75
N VAL A 456 11.52 9.96 2.01
CA VAL A 456 11.49 10.92 3.12
C VAL A 456 12.87 11.56 3.26
N SER A 457 12.89 12.89 3.41
CA SER A 457 14.06 13.77 3.42
C SER A 457 14.69 14.06 2.04
N GLU A 458 14.15 13.51 0.94
CA GLU A 458 14.53 13.95 -0.41
C GLU A 458 13.83 15.27 -0.78
N ASP A 459 14.43 16.03 -1.69
CA ASP A 459 13.82 17.24 -2.22
C ASP A 459 12.50 16.93 -2.93
N LYS A 460 11.41 17.61 -2.57
CA LYS A 460 10.10 17.41 -3.21
C LYS A 460 10.17 17.57 -4.72
N ILE A 461 10.98 18.51 -5.19
CA ILE A 461 11.16 18.78 -6.62
C ILE A 461 11.75 17.56 -7.34
N ASP A 462 12.70 16.85 -6.74
CA ASP A 462 13.32 15.67 -7.34
C ASP A 462 12.35 14.48 -7.41
N ILE A 463 11.55 14.30 -6.37
CA ILE A 463 10.50 13.26 -6.34
C ILE A 463 9.51 13.47 -7.48
N ILE A 464 9.06 14.73 -7.68
CA ILE A 464 8.10 15.04 -8.73
C ILE A 464 8.74 14.99 -10.12
N ALA A 465 10.00 15.44 -10.25
CA ALA A 465 10.75 15.34 -11.48
C ALA A 465 10.94 13.90 -11.97
N ARG A 466 11.20 12.96 -11.04
CA ARG A 466 11.25 11.52 -11.36
C ARG A 466 9.91 11.01 -11.86
N LYS A 467 8.82 11.34 -11.18
CA LYS A 467 7.46 10.96 -11.61
C LYS A 467 7.12 11.48 -13.00
N ILE A 468 7.46 12.74 -13.31
CA ILE A 468 7.30 13.27 -14.66
C ILE A 468 8.05 12.39 -15.67
N SER A 469 9.33 12.12 -15.39
CA SER A 469 10.18 11.33 -16.29
C SER A 469 9.74 9.87 -16.43
N GLU A 470 9.22 9.26 -15.36
CA GLU A 470 8.70 7.89 -15.38
C GLU A 470 7.38 7.78 -16.17
N LEU A 471 6.56 8.84 -16.18
CA LEU A 471 5.34 8.90 -16.97
C LEU A 471 5.56 9.35 -18.40
N ASP A 472 6.51 10.25 -18.65
CA ASP A 472 6.85 10.74 -19.99
C ASP A 472 8.28 11.30 -20.00
N PRO A 473 9.30 10.51 -20.37
CA PRO A 473 10.69 10.96 -20.39
C PRO A 473 10.99 11.99 -21.47
N TYR A 474 10.08 12.24 -22.40
CA TYR A 474 10.20 13.25 -23.44
C TYR A 474 9.81 14.66 -22.98
N ILE A 475 9.33 14.81 -21.76
CA ILE A 475 8.97 16.11 -21.17
C ILE A 475 10.24 16.81 -20.68
N ASN A 476 10.46 18.04 -21.15
CA ASN A 476 11.53 18.90 -20.65
C ASN A 476 11.19 19.44 -19.26
N GLN A 477 12.19 19.60 -18.41
CA GLN A 477 11.99 20.08 -17.05
C GLN A 477 13.00 21.18 -16.71
N ILE A 478 12.51 22.24 -16.05
CA ILE A 478 13.30 23.34 -15.48
C ILE A 478 13.03 23.33 -13.97
N HIS A 479 14.07 23.29 -13.14
CA HIS A 479 13.96 23.18 -11.70
C HIS A 479 14.45 24.44 -10.99
N MET A 480 13.56 25.15 -10.30
CA MET A 480 13.85 26.27 -9.43
C MET A 480 13.98 25.79 -7.98
N ARG A 481 15.12 25.16 -7.64
CA ARG A 481 15.38 24.52 -6.33
C ARG A 481 15.44 25.50 -5.16
N GLN A 482 15.67 26.79 -5.43
CA GLN A 482 15.64 27.84 -4.41
C GLN A 482 14.25 28.51 -4.28
N GLY A 483 13.24 27.89 -4.89
CA GLY A 483 11.90 28.46 -4.99
C GLY A 483 11.81 29.60 -6.02
N VAL A 484 10.68 30.28 -5.99
CA VAL A 484 10.40 31.40 -6.91
C VAL A 484 11.00 32.68 -6.38
N THR A 485 11.80 33.33 -7.21
CA THR A 485 12.31 34.68 -7.00
C THR A 485 12.07 35.54 -8.25
N ARG A 486 12.17 36.87 -8.15
CA ARG A 486 12.08 37.74 -9.32
C ARG A 486 13.13 37.36 -10.39
N ASN A 487 14.36 37.12 -9.96
CA ASN A 487 15.44 36.74 -10.86
C ASN A 487 15.22 35.41 -11.54
N SER A 488 14.70 34.38 -10.80
CA SER A 488 14.44 33.08 -11.39
C SER A 488 13.29 33.10 -12.41
N LEU A 489 12.29 33.95 -12.21
CA LEU A 489 11.22 34.17 -13.20
C LEU A 489 11.71 34.91 -14.45
N GLU A 490 12.56 35.95 -14.29
CA GLU A 490 13.13 36.71 -15.41
C GLU A 490 14.18 35.91 -16.21
N ALA A 491 14.79 34.91 -15.60
CA ALA A 491 15.78 34.03 -16.24
C ALA A 491 15.14 32.85 -17.00
N LEU A 492 13.81 32.69 -17.00
CA LEU A 492 13.15 31.62 -17.76
C LEU A 492 13.43 31.77 -19.26
N PRO A 493 13.83 30.69 -19.95
CA PRO A 493 14.15 30.74 -21.39
C PRO A 493 12.90 31.00 -22.24
N GLU A 494 11.72 30.58 -21.77
CA GLU A 494 10.43 30.81 -22.41
C GLU A 494 9.35 31.15 -21.39
N LEU A 495 8.36 31.94 -21.81
CA LEU A 495 7.23 32.26 -20.94
C LEU A 495 6.35 31.04 -20.68
N PRO A 496 5.91 30.80 -19.43
CA PRO A 496 4.91 29.80 -19.13
C PRO A 496 3.59 30.04 -19.87
N SER A 497 2.93 28.99 -20.30
CA SER A 497 1.56 29.05 -20.85
C SER A 497 0.51 29.27 -19.76
N ILE A 498 0.83 28.85 -18.54
CA ILE A 498 -0.02 28.98 -17.36
C ILE A 498 0.84 28.86 -16.10
N ILE A 499 0.43 29.55 -15.04
CA ILE A 499 1.10 29.54 -13.73
C ILE A 499 0.17 28.92 -12.69
N PHE A 500 0.72 28.01 -11.87
CA PHE A 500 0.05 27.46 -10.69
C PHE A 500 0.71 28.00 -9.42
N ASP A 501 -0.10 28.61 -8.56
CA ASP A 501 0.32 29.19 -7.28
C ASP A 501 -0.08 28.24 -6.13
N GLU A 502 0.78 27.30 -5.81
CA GLU A 502 0.57 26.32 -4.73
C GLU A 502 1.56 26.54 -3.56
N VAL A 503 2.17 27.74 -3.48
CA VAL A 503 3.08 28.10 -2.40
C VAL A 503 2.33 28.56 -1.15
N ASP A 504 2.97 28.50 0.01
CA ASP A 504 2.43 29.04 1.27
C ASP A 504 2.89 30.51 1.52
N ASP A 505 4.02 30.90 0.92
CA ASP A 505 4.59 32.24 1.13
C ASP A 505 3.79 33.33 0.41
N LEU A 506 3.29 34.29 1.20
CA LEU A 506 2.43 35.38 0.70
C LEU A 506 3.18 36.36 -0.21
N CYS A 507 4.48 36.58 0.00
CA CYS A 507 5.30 37.41 -0.86
C CYS A 507 5.43 36.77 -2.25
N VAL A 508 5.71 35.47 -2.29
CA VAL A 508 5.80 34.70 -3.55
C VAL A 508 4.45 34.67 -4.26
N LYS A 509 3.35 34.48 -3.54
CA LYS A 509 1.98 34.57 -4.11
C LYS A 509 1.73 35.90 -4.81
N ALA A 510 2.16 37.02 -4.21
CA ALA A 510 2.03 38.35 -4.80
C ALA A 510 2.98 38.54 -6.01
N LEU A 511 4.21 38.02 -5.91
CA LEU A 511 5.20 38.07 -6.98
C LEU A 511 4.74 37.30 -8.24
N LEU A 512 4.16 36.12 -8.07
CA LEU A 512 3.62 35.33 -9.18
C LEU A 512 2.52 36.10 -9.93
N ARG A 513 1.66 36.82 -9.21
CA ARG A 513 0.61 37.64 -9.82
C ARG A 513 1.16 38.86 -10.54
N GLU A 514 2.16 39.53 -9.96
CA GLU A 514 2.85 40.61 -10.64
C GLU A 514 3.47 40.16 -11.97
N TYR A 515 4.14 38.98 -11.94
CA TYR A 515 4.73 38.36 -13.13
C TYR A 515 3.65 37.93 -14.15
N ALA A 516 2.57 37.33 -13.71
CA ALA A 516 1.45 36.88 -14.53
C ALA A 516 0.77 38.08 -15.24
N GLN A 517 0.53 39.19 -14.52
CA GLN A 517 -0.04 40.42 -15.09
C GLN A 517 0.90 41.07 -16.12
N LYS A 518 2.19 41.21 -15.77
CA LYS A 518 3.19 41.82 -16.65
C LYS A 518 3.28 41.07 -17.99
N ASN A 519 3.23 39.73 -17.95
CA ASN A 519 3.44 38.87 -19.12
C ASN A 519 2.13 38.37 -19.73
N ARG A 520 0.97 38.77 -19.21
CA ARG A 520 -0.35 38.33 -19.67
C ARG A 520 -0.51 36.80 -19.67
N ILE A 521 -0.18 36.14 -18.56
CA ILE A 521 -0.24 34.71 -18.38
C ILE A 521 -1.41 34.39 -17.44
N PRO A 522 -2.27 33.39 -17.76
CA PRO A 522 -3.30 32.92 -16.84
C PRO A 522 -2.68 32.31 -15.60
N LEU A 523 -3.29 32.55 -14.43
CA LEU A 523 -2.86 31.97 -13.16
C LEU A 523 -4.01 31.19 -12.52
N VAL A 524 -3.70 30.01 -12.02
CA VAL A 524 -4.62 29.13 -11.28
C VAL A 524 -4.02 28.85 -9.92
N MET A 525 -4.83 28.86 -8.87
CA MET A 525 -4.47 28.45 -7.53
C MET A 525 -5.49 27.46 -7.00
N ALA A 526 -5.03 26.26 -6.63
CA ALA A 526 -5.82 25.26 -5.96
C ALA A 526 -5.57 25.35 -4.44
N THR A 527 -6.61 25.45 -3.65
CA THR A 527 -6.50 25.51 -2.20
C THR A 527 -7.39 24.44 -1.59
N ASP A 528 -6.83 23.57 -0.79
CA ASP A 528 -7.54 22.56 -0.01
C ASP A 528 -7.83 23.08 1.40
N VAL A 529 -9.08 23.05 1.79
CA VAL A 529 -9.58 23.58 3.07
C VAL A 529 -10.43 22.51 3.75
N GLY A 530 -9.75 21.54 4.39
CA GLY A 530 -10.40 20.34 4.91
C GLY A 530 -11.05 19.51 3.79
N GLU A 531 -12.38 19.42 3.74
CA GLU A 531 -13.12 18.69 2.69
C GLU A 531 -13.63 19.61 1.56
N THR A 532 -13.12 20.85 1.48
CA THR A 532 -13.50 21.83 0.47
C THR A 532 -12.31 22.14 -0.44
N SER A 533 -12.46 21.94 -1.74
CA SER A 533 -11.49 22.36 -2.73
C SER A 533 -11.91 23.70 -3.34
N ILE A 534 -10.99 24.63 -3.40
CA ILE A 534 -11.18 25.98 -3.94
C ILE A 534 -10.23 26.15 -5.14
N ILE A 535 -10.76 26.59 -6.27
CA ILE A 535 -9.97 26.98 -7.43
C ILE A 535 -10.17 28.48 -7.69
N ASP A 536 -9.10 29.23 -7.57
CA ASP A 536 -9.05 30.64 -7.97
C ASP A 536 -8.40 30.75 -9.36
N ILE A 537 -9.09 31.42 -10.27
CA ILE A 537 -8.69 31.57 -11.67
C ILE A 537 -8.48 33.06 -11.93
N GLU A 538 -7.32 33.45 -12.44
CA GLU A 538 -6.99 34.81 -12.82
C GLU A 538 -6.55 34.82 -14.30
N ARG A 539 -7.45 35.26 -15.20
CA ARG A 539 -7.25 35.29 -16.66
C ARG A 539 -6.55 36.58 -17.11
N HIS A 540 -5.31 36.78 -16.62
CA HIS A 540 -4.48 37.95 -16.99
C HIS A 540 -4.16 38.00 -18.50
N ASP A 541 -4.32 36.91 -19.21
CA ASP A 541 -4.15 36.80 -20.67
C ASP A 541 -5.23 37.52 -21.47
N ILE A 542 -6.48 37.52 -21.00
CA ILE A 542 -7.62 38.10 -21.72
C ILE A 542 -8.38 39.18 -20.95
N GLU A 543 -8.21 39.26 -19.63
CA GLU A 543 -8.91 40.19 -18.76
C GLU A 543 -7.94 41.07 -17.97
N ASN A 544 -8.36 42.30 -17.65
CA ASN A 544 -7.63 43.15 -16.69
C ASN A 544 -8.12 42.84 -15.27
N VAL A 545 -7.85 41.62 -14.81
CA VAL A 545 -8.28 41.17 -13.51
C VAL A 545 -7.34 41.68 -12.42
N ARG A 546 -7.90 42.11 -11.28
CA ARG A 546 -7.09 42.49 -10.12
C ARG A 546 -6.56 41.23 -9.44
N PRO A 547 -5.30 41.22 -8.95
CA PRO A 547 -4.73 40.10 -8.22
C PRO A 547 -5.65 39.61 -7.10
N PHE A 548 -5.63 38.29 -6.89
CA PHE A 548 -6.49 37.59 -5.91
C PHE A 548 -8.00 37.85 -6.17
N ASN A 549 -8.41 38.08 -7.42
CA ASN A 549 -9.81 38.35 -7.78
C ASN A 549 -10.41 39.48 -6.91
N SER A 550 -9.64 40.55 -6.63
CA SER A 550 -10.02 41.71 -5.79
C SER A 550 -10.30 41.35 -4.30
N ARG A 551 -9.88 40.19 -3.78
CA ARG A 551 -10.07 39.84 -2.37
C ARG A 551 -9.16 40.61 -1.42
N LEU A 552 -8.02 41.06 -1.92
CA LEU A 552 -7.06 41.86 -1.19
C LEU A 552 -7.01 43.29 -1.80
N SER A 553 -6.77 44.28 -0.93
CA SER A 553 -6.53 45.63 -1.38
C SER A 553 -5.13 45.74 -1.99
N ARG A 554 -4.91 46.78 -2.80
CA ARG A 554 -3.61 47.06 -3.41
C ARG A 554 -2.52 47.25 -2.34
N GLU A 555 -2.82 47.99 -1.28
CA GLU A 555 -1.91 48.24 -0.17
C GLU A 555 -1.52 46.91 0.53
N THR A 556 -2.47 45.99 0.68
CA THR A 556 -2.17 44.66 1.24
C THR A 556 -1.22 43.88 0.34
N ILE A 557 -1.39 43.92 -0.98
CA ILE A 557 -0.52 43.22 -1.94
C ILE A 557 0.88 43.86 -1.94
N GLU A 558 0.98 45.17 -1.93
CA GLU A 558 2.26 45.89 -1.81
C GLU A 558 2.97 45.58 -0.49
N TRP A 559 2.20 45.41 0.59
CA TRP A 559 2.73 44.97 1.88
C TRP A 559 3.24 43.51 1.84
N MET A 560 2.53 42.59 1.19
CA MET A 560 3.02 41.22 0.94
C MET A 560 4.35 41.23 0.19
N LEU A 561 4.46 42.03 -0.88
CA LEU A 561 5.69 42.15 -1.67
C LEU A 561 6.87 42.75 -0.88
N SER A 562 6.60 43.51 0.17
CA SER A 562 7.65 44.10 1.01
C SER A 562 8.38 43.05 1.88
N GLY A 563 7.84 41.84 2.07
CA GLY A 563 8.38 40.82 2.92
C GLY A 563 8.36 41.11 4.44
N LYS A 564 7.65 42.21 4.86
CA LYS A 564 7.64 42.70 6.25
C LYS A 564 6.42 42.27 7.06
N LEU A 565 5.72 41.18 6.65
CA LEU A 565 4.55 40.68 7.34
C LEU A 565 4.94 39.97 8.63
N THR A 566 4.24 40.28 9.73
CA THR A 566 4.31 39.50 10.95
C THR A 566 3.50 38.20 10.78
N ASP A 567 3.70 37.21 11.65
CA ASP A 567 2.93 35.96 11.58
C ASP A 567 1.43 36.19 11.83
N ALA A 568 1.06 37.16 12.66
CA ALA A 568 -0.33 37.57 12.84
C ALA A 568 -0.94 38.14 11.54
N ASP A 569 -0.16 38.94 10.80
CA ASP A 569 -0.58 39.48 9.50
C ASP A 569 -0.74 38.39 8.47
N LYS A 570 0.21 37.45 8.40
CA LYS A 570 0.13 36.25 7.53
C LYS A 570 -1.14 35.44 7.82
N LYS A 571 -1.41 35.11 9.08
CA LYS A 571 -2.65 34.40 9.50
C LYS A 571 -3.91 35.15 9.05
N LYS A 572 -3.95 36.47 9.25
CA LYS A 572 -5.08 37.32 8.89
C LYS A 572 -5.32 37.42 7.37
N ILE A 573 -4.25 37.56 6.59
CA ILE A 573 -4.32 37.60 5.12
C ILE A 573 -4.76 36.23 4.58
N THR A 574 -4.18 35.15 5.08
CA THR A 574 -4.52 33.77 4.69
C THR A 574 -6.00 33.46 5.01
N ALA A 575 -6.49 33.83 6.20
CA ALA A 575 -7.90 33.67 6.55
C ALA A 575 -8.83 34.44 5.58
N LYS A 576 -8.42 35.63 5.15
CA LYS A 576 -9.17 36.43 4.17
C LYS A 576 -9.13 35.81 2.77
N LEU A 577 -7.98 35.23 2.37
CA LEU A 577 -7.83 34.53 1.09
C LEU A 577 -8.67 33.24 1.06
N ILE A 578 -8.64 32.42 2.09
CA ILE A 578 -9.44 31.20 2.21
C ILE A 578 -10.94 31.53 2.25
N GLY A 579 -11.31 32.52 3.05
CA GLY A 579 -12.70 32.84 3.39
C GLY A 579 -13.27 31.87 4.42
N LEU A 580 -13.49 32.33 5.64
CA LEU A 580 -13.89 31.52 6.79
C LEU A 580 -15.12 30.62 6.56
N GLY A 581 -16.06 31.03 5.68
CA GLY A 581 -17.23 30.23 5.32
C GLY A 581 -16.92 28.96 4.48
N ASN A 582 -15.68 28.79 4.05
CA ASN A 582 -15.23 27.61 3.31
C ASN A 582 -14.54 26.56 4.22
N ALA A 583 -14.07 26.97 5.40
CA ALA A 583 -13.47 26.09 6.39
C ALA A 583 -14.54 25.38 7.23
N SER A 584 -14.34 24.10 7.53
CA SER A 584 -15.15 23.38 8.49
C SER A 584 -14.84 23.87 9.92
N ILE A 585 -15.80 23.70 10.83
CA ILE A 585 -15.61 24.07 12.24
C ILE A 585 -14.44 23.30 12.85
N ARG A 586 -14.27 22.03 12.50
CA ARG A 586 -13.12 21.21 12.94
C ARG A 586 -11.78 21.76 12.46
N LEU A 587 -11.70 22.22 11.23
CA LEU A 587 -10.47 22.84 10.70
C LEU A 587 -10.16 24.14 11.44
N LEU A 588 -11.17 24.98 11.68
CA LEU A 588 -11.00 26.21 12.46
C LEU A 588 -10.55 25.94 13.88
N SER A 589 -11.14 24.94 14.55
CA SER A 589 -10.74 24.48 15.88
C SER A 589 -9.28 24.03 15.90
N SER A 590 -8.85 23.20 14.94
CA SER A 590 -7.50 22.67 14.89
C SER A 590 -6.43 23.75 14.60
N ILE A 591 -6.78 24.82 13.87
CA ILE A 591 -5.90 25.97 13.68
C ILE A 591 -5.74 26.78 14.97
N VAL A 592 -6.79 26.78 15.81
CA VAL A 592 -6.83 27.47 17.09
C VAL A 592 -6.08 26.71 18.18
N ASP A 593 -6.18 25.40 18.18
CA ASP A 593 -5.60 24.51 19.22
C ASP A 593 -4.08 24.43 19.21
N GLU A 594 -3.43 24.89 18.11
CA GLU A 594 -1.97 24.84 17.92
C GLU A 594 -1.33 23.44 18.16
N THR A 595 -2.17 22.38 18.24
CA THR A 595 -1.71 21.01 18.49
C THR A 595 -1.05 20.36 17.30
N VAL A 596 -1.28 20.92 16.10
CA VAL A 596 -0.72 20.43 14.83
C VAL A 596 0.18 21.51 14.24
N THR A 597 1.42 21.16 13.96
CA THR A 597 2.33 22.02 13.21
C THR A 597 1.87 22.08 11.73
N GLY A 598 1.44 23.25 11.27
CA GLY A 598 0.96 23.49 9.91
C GLY A 598 -0.57 23.42 9.77
N THR A 599 -1.04 23.63 8.55
CA THR A 599 -2.49 23.59 8.23
C THR A 599 -2.91 22.14 7.94
N PRO A 600 -3.96 21.60 8.61
CA PRO A 600 -4.49 20.29 8.28
C PRO A 600 -4.96 20.20 6.83
N GLN A 601 -4.51 19.18 6.11
CA GLN A 601 -4.80 18.93 4.70
C GLN A 601 -5.21 17.45 4.52
N LEU A 602 -6.12 17.19 3.58
CA LEU A 602 -6.59 15.85 3.26
C LEU A 602 -6.17 15.45 1.85
N GLY A 603 -5.62 14.25 1.68
CA GLY A 603 -5.23 13.69 0.38
C GLY A 603 -6.34 13.74 -0.67
N PRO A 604 -7.57 13.28 -0.38
CA PRO A 604 -8.68 13.37 -1.33
C PRO A 604 -8.97 14.80 -1.80
N THR A 605 -8.87 15.79 -0.90
CA THR A 605 -9.14 17.20 -1.25
C THR A 605 -8.03 17.79 -2.13
N ALA A 606 -6.77 17.45 -1.84
CA ALA A 606 -5.64 17.84 -2.67
C ALA A 606 -5.73 17.22 -4.08
N SER A 607 -6.11 15.95 -4.18
CA SER A 607 -6.31 15.26 -5.47
C SER A 607 -7.48 15.84 -6.28
N ILE A 608 -8.60 16.18 -5.62
CA ILE A 608 -9.72 16.90 -6.25
C ILE A 608 -9.25 18.27 -6.77
N GLY A 609 -8.46 19.00 -5.97
CA GLY A 609 -7.88 20.28 -6.37
C GLY A 609 -7.03 20.16 -7.63
N GLY A 610 -6.14 19.16 -7.69
CA GLY A 610 -5.33 18.85 -8.86
C GLY A 610 -6.18 18.55 -10.09
N GLY A 611 -7.21 17.68 -9.95
CA GLY A 611 -8.14 17.35 -11.03
C GLY A 611 -8.90 18.56 -11.56
N LEU A 612 -9.44 19.40 -10.69
CA LEU A 612 -10.13 20.63 -11.08
C LEU A 612 -9.18 21.62 -11.77
N ALA A 613 -7.95 21.76 -11.27
CA ALA A 613 -6.93 22.61 -11.90
C ALA A 613 -6.61 22.12 -13.32
N ALA A 614 -6.47 20.80 -13.53
CA ALA A 614 -6.21 20.23 -14.85
C ALA A 614 -7.38 20.46 -15.83
N ILE A 615 -8.63 20.31 -15.38
CA ILE A 615 -9.82 20.58 -16.19
C ILE A 615 -9.85 22.06 -16.62
N VAL A 616 -9.67 22.97 -15.66
CA VAL A 616 -9.64 24.42 -15.94
C VAL A 616 -8.51 24.77 -16.90
N THR A 617 -7.33 24.19 -16.70
CA THR A 617 -6.16 24.39 -17.56
C THR A 617 -6.41 23.94 -18.99
N ARG A 618 -6.98 22.73 -19.17
CA ARG A 618 -7.37 22.24 -20.49
C ARG A 618 -8.25 23.26 -21.21
N ASP A 619 -9.31 23.71 -20.55
CA ASP A 619 -10.27 24.62 -21.14
C ASP A 619 -9.65 25.98 -21.47
N ILE A 620 -8.77 26.51 -20.61
CA ILE A 620 -8.01 27.74 -20.86
C ILE A 620 -7.13 27.60 -22.10
N LEU A 621 -6.33 26.55 -22.18
CA LEU A 621 -5.37 26.32 -23.26
C LEU A 621 -6.05 26.06 -24.61
N LEU A 622 -7.23 25.46 -24.59
CA LEU A 622 -8.05 25.24 -25.78
C LEU A 622 -8.90 26.47 -26.17
N GLY A 623 -8.77 27.58 -25.46
CA GLY A 623 -9.50 28.82 -25.76
C GLY A 623 -11.00 28.75 -25.43
N LEU A 624 -11.42 27.76 -24.62
CA LEU A 624 -12.80 27.68 -24.16
C LEU A 624 -13.11 28.78 -23.15
N LYS A 625 -14.39 29.09 -22.98
CA LYS A 625 -14.82 30.18 -22.11
C LYS A 625 -14.62 29.85 -20.63
N VAL A 626 -13.53 30.30 -20.05
CA VAL A 626 -13.23 30.25 -18.62
C VAL A 626 -13.05 31.70 -18.11
N ASN A 627 -13.92 32.11 -17.19
CA ASN A 627 -13.87 33.45 -16.60
C ASN A 627 -13.02 33.45 -15.33
N SER A 628 -12.37 34.57 -15.04
CA SER A 628 -11.71 34.84 -13.76
C SER A 628 -12.72 34.72 -12.60
N GLY A 629 -12.24 34.32 -11.45
CA GLY A 629 -13.01 34.22 -10.22
C GLY A 629 -12.77 32.92 -9.46
N ARG A 630 -13.46 32.78 -8.35
CA ARG A 630 -13.37 31.61 -7.46
C ARG A 630 -14.43 30.58 -7.75
N LYS A 631 -14.03 29.32 -7.80
CA LYS A 631 -14.91 28.15 -7.80
C LYS A 631 -14.69 27.36 -6.51
N VAL A 632 -15.75 26.86 -5.90
CA VAL A 632 -15.72 26.14 -4.63
C VAL A 632 -16.44 24.82 -4.77
N LEU A 633 -15.75 23.73 -4.54
CA LEU A 633 -16.32 22.38 -4.47
C LEU A 633 -16.35 21.93 -3.01
N LYS A 634 -17.55 21.78 -2.44
CA LYS A 634 -17.76 21.20 -1.12
C LYS A 634 -18.17 19.74 -1.30
N ALA A 635 -17.23 18.82 -1.26
CA ALA A 635 -17.42 17.41 -1.61
C ALA A 635 -18.58 16.77 -0.83
N ARG A 636 -18.65 16.93 0.49
CA ARG A 636 -19.74 16.37 1.31
C ARG A 636 -21.12 16.88 0.89
N LYS A 637 -21.22 18.18 0.56
CA LYS A 637 -22.48 18.78 0.13
C LYS A 637 -22.91 18.22 -1.23
N GLN A 638 -21.98 18.06 -2.16
CA GLN A 638 -22.29 17.51 -3.50
C GLN A 638 -22.70 16.03 -3.43
N LEU A 639 -22.13 15.28 -2.49
CA LEU A 639 -22.41 13.85 -2.30
C LEU A 639 -23.56 13.60 -1.32
N ASN A 640 -24.22 14.63 -0.80
CA ASN A 640 -25.28 14.52 0.21
C ASN A 640 -24.86 13.73 1.46
N LEU A 641 -23.58 13.82 1.86
CA LEU A 641 -23.08 13.15 3.06
C LEU A 641 -23.45 13.94 4.31
N SER A 642 -23.81 13.24 5.39
CA SER A 642 -24.12 13.84 6.68
C SER A 642 -22.95 14.67 7.24
N SER A 643 -23.23 15.74 7.98
CA SER A 643 -22.22 16.46 8.74
C SER A 643 -21.65 15.57 9.85
N GLN A 644 -20.36 15.70 10.14
CA GLN A 644 -19.73 14.97 11.25
C GLN A 644 -20.25 15.49 12.60
N SER A 645 -20.54 14.58 13.54
CA SER A 645 -21.31 14.83 14.75
C SER A 645 -20.60 15.56 15.91
N THR A 646 -19.35 16.00 15.76
CA THR A 646 -18.56 16.67 16.83
C THR A 646 -18.48 18.20 16.69
N VAL A 647 -19.54 18.81 16.16
CA VAL A 647 -19.62 20.27 15.99
C VAL A 647 -19.57 21.00 17.34
N GLN A 648 -20.10 20.39 18.40
CA GLN A 648 -20.27 21.04 19.71
C GLN A 648 -18.93 21.20 20.47
N GLU A 649 -18.04 20.20 20.42
CA GLU A 649 -16.70 20.29 21.02
C GLU A 649 -15.82 21.31 20.28
N SER A 650 -15.86 21.31 18.95
CA SER A 650 -15.11 22.27 18.15
C SER A 650 -15.61 23.72 18.30
N LEU A 651 -16.91 23.92 18.56
CA LEU A 651 -17.46 25.24 18.86
C LEU A 651 -17.02 25.74 20.24
N SER A 652 -16.93 24.87 21.26
CA SER A 652 -16.45 25.25 22.58
C SER A 652 -14.99 25.70 22.54
N THR A 653 -14.12 25.01 21.83
CA THR A 653 -12.72 25.35 21.62
C THR A 653 -12.56 26.73 20.94
N ILE A 654 -13.35 26.96 19.89
CA ILE A 654 -13.34 28.24 19.18
C ILE A 654 -13.85 29.38 20.09
N GLN A 655 -14.92 29.16 20.82
CA GLN A 655 -15.48 30.16 21.78
C GLN A 655 -14.49 30.49 22.90
N GLU A 656 -13.81 29.47 23.44
CA GLU A 656 -12.78 29.65 24.46
C GLU A 656 -11.59 30.46 23.95
N TYR A 657 -11.12 30.21 22.71
CA TYR A 657 -10.06 30.98 22.10
C TYR A 657 -10.41 32.48 21.94
N PHE A 658 -11.61 32.78 21.44
CA PHE A 658 -12.06 34.17 21.31
C PHE A 658 -12.42 34.86 22.61
N SER A 659 -12.74 34.09 23.68
CA SER A 659 -13.00 34.65 24.99
C SER A 659 -11.72 35.02 25.77
N LYS A 660 -10.60 34.39 25.44
CA LYS A 660 -9.28 34.65 26.06
C LYS A 660 -8.50 35.79 25.39
N ARG A 661 -9.00 36.35 24.31
CA ARG A 661 -8.46 37.50 23.58
C ARG A 661 -9.43 38.66 23.54
#